data_8c28174360cac9ffeea105fc4989b17a
#
_entry.id   8c28174360cac9ffeea105fc4989b17a
#
_cell.length_a   1.000
_cell.length_b   1.000
_cell.length_c   1.000
_cell.angle_alpha   90.00
_cell.angle_beta   90.00
_cell.angle_gamma   90.00
#
_symmetry.space_group_name_H-M   'P 1'
#
loop_
_entity.id
_entity.type
_entity.pdbx_description
1 polymer ?
#
loop_
_entity_poly.entity_id
_entity_poly.type
_entity_poly.pdbx_seq_one_letter_code
_entity_poly.pdbx_strand_id
1 'polypeptide(L)'
;MTRISQWAVRHPILGLVSWFAIIGILLVLLSQYKGDFNDDFGLPASESTTAQDLLKEISGGGAGTGSGLDGQVVWRAESGKATEGAAAADVGAALKEISTLPGVACVISPIAAAMGPACLPQQAPAAPTAEQAAAIAKLPPEALGPLAHFGQAGVSPDGTIAYATIQFKGVDMSDLPTEQIADALNVVKEVNGKDGLTVGANGIFTFVQGEPPSSEGIGILVALTILMFAFASILGAFLPVWVAAISVGISTAVVVPIIANFFSVAAFAPFLSSMIGLGVGIDYALFIINRYRDALIHGREPREAALESVRTSGRAVLFAALTVIIALLGLFIMGISFFNGVALAAAGTVVMVALGALLLLPAILALLGTWAFVGRMAWITDGEAIPRRKAPGFLHAISLVLRWIGWVVVLPVTIIGYLWRLIAHRGKVPDPQTPSWFARYGEWLQKHPWPLAIGALAVMILIALPVTQLRQGFPDDSGAPQGSVARVAYDLTAEGFGPGVNGPMFIAVQLPAEGSHAAMGALSQALNADPGVALAVPAPLAPGASVGVVQVFPKTAPQDIESTDLLFHLRDTVIPQALEGTGASAYVGGFQAVTADFTKVLTEALPLFLFIVVALGFIALLFLFRSIIVPLMGVLFSLLSLGAALGITVAVFQWGWLAGPLGLQNTGPIFPFLPIMVFAILFGLSCDYQVFLVSRMHEEWDRGKDHHRAIRRGLAGSGRVVAIAALIMTSVFAAFALGNDPTTKLFAVALSSAVLLDAFVVRLVLVPALMSVIGPNTWWLPGWLDKILPRFSVEAEDAGDDEIADIEESAVRV
;
A
#
# COMPACT_ATOMS: atom_id res chain seq x y z
N MET A 1 2.97 -26.00 -15.13
CA MET A 1 3.73 -25.60 -13.91
C MET A 1 3.97 -26.77 -12.98
N THR A 2 3.02 -27.60 -12.58
CA THR A 2 3.25 -28.79 -11.72
C THR A 2 4.30 -29.77 -12.27
N ARG A 3 4.41 -29.96 -13.60
CA ARG A 3 5.45 -30.76 -14.23
C ARG A 3 6.85 -30.14 -14.03
N ILE A 4 6.98 -28.81 -14.07
CA ILE A 4 8.23 -28.08 -13.85
C ILE A 4 8.66 -28.24 -12.39
N SER A 5 7.74 -28.07 -11.45
CA SER A 5 8.06 -28.26 -10.02
C SER A 5 8.45 -29.71 -9.70
N GLN A 6 7.78 -30.70 -10.30
CA GLN A 6 8.16 -32.12 -10.17
C GLN A 6 9.54 -32.40 -10.77
N TRP A 7 9.84 -31.75 -11.91
CA TRP A 7 11.17 -31.81 -12.53
C TRP A 7 12.25 -31.22 -11.61
N ALA A 8 11.97 -30.08 -10.97
CA ALA A 8 12.88 -29.46 -10.00
C ALA A 8 13.17 -30.36 -8.78
N VAL A 9 12.17 -31.10 -8.29
CA VAL A 9 12.38 -32.09 -7.21
C VAL A 9 13.21 -33.27 -7.68
N ARG A 10 13.01 -33.76 -8.92
CA ARG A 10 13.77 -34.87 -9.49
C ARG A 10 15.22 -34.49 -9.80
N HIS A 11 15.45 -33.24 -10.19
CA HIS A 11 16.75 -32.68 -10.55
C HIS A 11 17.05 -31.39 -9.76
N PRO A 12 17.27 -31.48 -8.43
CA PRO A 12 17.26 -30.31 -7.57
C PRO A 12 18.39 -29.30 -7.87
N ILE A 13 19.56 -29.80 -8.29
CA ILE A 13 20.69 -28.94 -8.72
C ILE A 13 20.31 -28.17 -9.98
N LEU A 14 19.70 -28.82 -10.98
CA LEU A 14 19.24 -28.17 -12.19
C LEU A 14 18.08 -27.19 -11.91
N GLY A 15 17.23 -27.50 -10.92
CA GLY A 15 16.21 -26.58 -10.43
C GLY A 15 16.80 -25.27 -9.88
N LEU A 16 17.86 -25.36 -9.08
CA LEU A 16 18.60 -24.18 -8.59
C LEU A 16 19.30 -23.44 -9.74
N VAL A 17 19.99 -24.16 -10.63
CA VAL A 17 20.65 -23.55 -11.78
C VAL A 17 19.63 -22.82 -12.67
N SER A 18 18.46 -23.39 -12.91
CA SER A 18 17.40 -22.71 -13.69
C SER A 18 16.90 -21.45 -13.00
N TRP A 19 16.80 -21.43 -11.68
CA TRP A 19 16.46 -20.22 -10.91
C TRP A 19 17.50 -19.11 -11.11
N PHE A 20 18.79 -19.43 -10.95
CA PHE A 20 19.86 -18.48 -11.19
C PHE A 20 19.97 -18.05 -12.66
N ALA A 21 19.63 -18.94 -13.61
CA ALA A 21 19.55 -18.60 -15.03
C ALA A 21 18.42 -17.57 -15.30
N ILE A 22 17.26 -17.74 -14.67
CA ILE A 22 16.18 -16.75 -14.75
C ILE A 22 16.65 -15.40 -14.24
N ILE A 23 17.33 -15.36 -13.08
CA ILE A 23 17.88 -14.11 -12.53
C ILE A 23 18.91 -13.51 -13.49
N GLY A 24 19.81 -14.32 -14.07
CA GLY A 24 20.78 -13.85 -15.04
C GLY A 24 20.15 -13.21 -16.28
N ILE A 25 19.11 -13.83 -16.82
CA ILE A 25 18.32 -13.26 -17.94
C ILE A 25 17.68 -11.94 -17.54
N LEU A 26 17.04 -11.88 -16.37
CA LEU A 26 16.41 -10.66 -15.87
C LEU A 26 17.42 -9.53 -15.65
N LEU A 27 18.63 -9.82 -15.16
CA LEU A 27 19.70 -8.82 -15.00
C LEU A 27 20.20 -8.29 -16.36
N VAL A 28 20.30 -9.15 -17.39
CA VAL A 28 20.61 -8.70 -18.75
C VAL A 28 19.49 -7.83 -19.31
N LEU A 29 18.23 -8.18 -19.08
CA LEU A 29 17.10 -7.34 -19.49
C LEU A 29 17.12 -6.00 -18.75
N LEU A 30 17.41 -5.99 -17.46
CA LEU A 30 17.52 -4.75 -16.68
C LEU A 30 18.60 -3.82 -17.22
N SER A 31 19.76 -4.37 -17.66
CA SER A 31 20.84 -3.56 -18.23
C SER A 31 20.45 -2.87 -19.54
N GLN A 32 19.44 -3.38 -20.25
CA GLN A 32 18.96 -2.82 -21.52
C GLN A 32 17.68 -2.02 -21.38
N TYR A 33 16.83 -2.36 -20.40
CA TYR A 33 15.47 -1.85 -20.24
C TYR A 33 15.21 -1.37 -18.81
N LYS A 34 16.13 -0.61 -18.24
CA LYS A 34 15.91 0.05 -16.95
C LYS A 34 15.06 1.30 -17.18
N GLY A 35 13.89 1.39 -16.57
CA GLY A 35 13.06 2.57 -16.52
C GLY A 35 13.11 3.24 -15.14
N ASP A 36 12.73 4.49 -15.10
CA ASP A 36 12.58 5.28 -13.89
C ASP A 36 11.12 5.31 -13.44
N PHE A 37 10.90 5.49 -12.14
CA PHE A 37 9.57 5.57 -11.57
C PHE A 37 8.98 6.97 -11.83
N ASN A 38 7.69 7.03 -12.15
CA ASN A 38 7.01 8.26 -12.48
C ASN A 38 5.63 8.28 -11.81
N ASP A 39 5.37 9.32 -11.01
CA ASP A 39 4.08 9.55 -10.35
C ASP A 39 3.10 10.33 -11.25
N ASP A 40 3.23 10.23 -12.57
CA ASP A 40 2.22 10.74 -13.48
C ASP A 40 0.92 9.94 -13.33
N PHE A 41 -0.11 10.62 -12.85
CA PHE A 41 -1.43 10.01 -12.65
C PHE A 41 -2.10 9.62 -13.97
N GLY A 42 -1.63 10.18 -15.11
CA GLY A 42 -2.17 9.86 -16.44
C GLY A 42 -3.69 9.99 -16.51
N LEU A 43 -4.20 11.10 -15.99
CA LEU A 43 -5.64 11.36 -15.97
C LEU A 43 -6.21 11.37 -17.40
N PRO A 44 -7.38 10.78 -17.63
CA PRO A 44 -8.12 11.02 -18.85
C PRO A 44 -8.44 12.53 -18.97
N ALA A 45 -8.78 12.97 -20.17
CA ALA A 45 -9.11 14.38 -20.43
C ALA A 45 -10.10 14.92 -19.38
N SER A 46 -9.63 15.86 -18.58
CA SER A 46 -10.37 16.51 -17.50
C SER A 46 -10.16 18.02 -17.57
N GLU A 47 -10.89 18.78 -16.75
CA GLU A 47 -10.73 20.21 -16.70
C GLU A 47 -9.33 20.60 -16.21
N SER A 48 -8.81 19.89 -15.19
CA SER A 48 -7.46 20.15 -14.68
C SER A 48 -6.36 19.83 -15.70
N THR A 49 -6.52 18.80 -16.53
CA THR A 49 -5.56 18.51 -17.61
C THR A 49 -5.59 19.56 -18.70
N THR A 50 -6.78 20.06 -19.06
CA THR A 50 -6.94 21.17 -20.00
C THR A 50 -6.27 22.43 -19.46
N ALA A 51 -6.45 22.74 -18.17
CA ALA A 51 -5.77 23.85 -17.51
C ALA A 51 -4.25 23.70 -17.55
N GLN A 52 -3.73 22.50 -17.29
CA GLN A 52 -2.29 22.22 -17.36
C GLN A 52 -1.72 22.40 -18.76
N ASP A 53 -2.42 21.94 -19.79
CA ASP A 53 -1.97 22.09 -21.19
C ASP A 53 -1.93 23.56 -21.62
N LEU A 54 -2.92 24.36 -21.22
CA LEU A 54 -2.89 25.81 -21.43
C LEU A 54 -1.75 26.51 -20.69
N LEU A 55 -1.43 26.05 -19.45
CA LEU A 55 -0.30 26.57 -18.67
C LEU A 55 1.05 26.24 -19.33
N LYS A 56 1.19 25.03 -19.90
CA LYS A 56 2.40 24.63 -20.65
C LYS A 56 2.62 25.53 -21.91
N GLU A 57 1.54 25.93 -22.57
CA GLU A 57 1.61 26.82 -23.74
C GLU A 57 2.23 28.16 -23.37
N ILE A 58 1.90 28.74 -22.22
CA ILE A 58 2.48 30.01 -21.74
C ILE A 58 3.94 29.85 -21.37
N SER A 59 4.31 28.72 -20.77
CA SER A 59 5.66 28.50 -20.25
C SER A 59 6.70 28.23 -21.34
N GLY A 60 6.31 28.16 -22.62
CA GLY A 60 7.21 27.93 -23.75
C GLY A 60 8.08 26.68 -23.62
N GLY A 61 7.65 25.68 -22.87
CA GLY A 61 8.44 24.47 -22.55
C GLY A 61 9.57 24.69 -21.54
N GLY A 62 9.70 25.88 -20.99
CA GLY A 62 10.64 26.20 -19.90
C GLY A 62 9.89 26.35 -18.57
N ALA A 63 10.50 25.90 -17.49
CA ALA A 63 9.98 25.96 -16.13
C ALA A 63 9.50 27.36 -15.72
N GLY A 64 8.26 27.71 -16.06
CA GLY A 64 7.57 28.92 -15.61
C GLY A 64 6.64 28.59 -14.46
N THR A 65 6.80 29.28 -13.37
CA THR A 65 5.86 29.49 -12.26
C THR A 65 4.77 28.40 -12.10
N GLY A 66 5.09 27.32 -11.36
CA GLY A 66 4.10 26.30 -10.97
C GLY A 66 4.35 24.89 -11.50
N SER A 67 5.56 24.56 -11.99
CA SER A 67 5.93 23.23 -12.48
C SER A 67 6.03 22.15 -11.37
N GLY A 68 5.88 22.53 -10.10
CA GLY A 68 5.99 21.58 -8.99
C GLY A 68 7.43 21.08 -8.70
N LEU A 69 8.41 21.56 -9.45
CA LEU A 69 9.83 21.18 -9.34
C LEU A 69 10.64 22.15 -8.47
N ASP A 70 9.99 23.11 -7.84
CA ASP A 70 10.61 24.08 -6.98
C ASP A 70 10.55 23.59 -5.53
N GLY A 71 11.66 23.75 -4.80
CA GLY A 71 11.70 23.56 -3.36
C GLY A 71 11.53 24.90 -2.65
N GLN A 72 10.75 24.93 -1.58
CA GLN A 72 10.67 26.11 -0.74
C GLN A 72 11.30 25.83 0.62
N VAL A 73 12.09 26.76 1.12
CA VAL A 73 12.62 26.80 2.50
C VAL A 73 11.90 27.91 3.23
N VAL A 74 11.23 27.57 4.32
CA VAL A 74 10.44 28.48 5.14
C VAL A 74 11.08 28.55 6.51
N TRP A 75 11.25 29.76 7.08
CA TRP A 75 11.86 29.89 8.39
C TRP A 75 11.18 30.96 9.23
N ARG A 76 11.32 30.78 10.56
CA ARG A 76 10.87 31.74 11.58
C ARG A 76 12.04 32.05 12.54
N ALA A 77 12.20 33.31 12.87
CA ALA A 77 13.06 33.74 13.97
C ALA A 77 12.24 33.82 15.25
N GLU A 78 12.69 33.16 16.35
CA GLU A 78 12.00 33.25 17.67
C GLU A 78 11.96 34.67 18.24
N SER A 79 12.94 35.50 17.86
CA SER A 79 12.98 36.90 18.27
C SER A 79 13.40 37.80 17.10
N GLY A 80 12.65 38.89 16.88
CA GLY A 80 12.93 39.85 15.85
C GLY A 80 12.27 39.50 14.48
N LYS A 81 12.85 40.01 13.40
CA LYS A 81 12.34 39.75 12.04
C LYS A 81 13.10 38.62 11.35
N ALA A 82 12.42 37.86 10.54
CA ALA A 82 12.99 36.74 9.78
C ALA A 82 14.12 37.15 8.80
N THR A 83 14.16 38.39 8.40
CA THR A 83 15.14 38.95 7.42
C THR A 83 16.24 39.78 8.08
N GLU A 84 16.31 39.87 9.41
CA GLU A 84 17.28 40.68 10.15
C GLU A 84 17.99 39.85 11.22
N GLY A 85 19.16 40.28 11.64
CA GLY A 85 19.90 39.67 12.78
C GLY A 85 20.62 38.37 12.46
N ALA A 86 20.90 37.56 13.52
CA ALA A 86 21.65 36.32 13.41
C ALA A 86 20.91 35.27 12.60
N ALA A 87 19.59 35.15 12.78
CA ALA A 87 18.76 34.22 12.04
C ALA A 87 18.84 34.44 10.50
N ALA A 88 18.79 35.70 10.08
CA ALA A 88 18.95 36.03 8.67
C ALA A 88 20.36 35.74 8.13
N ALA A 89 21.39 35.86 8.96
CA ALA A 89 22.76 35.54 8.59
C ALA A 89 22.95 34.02 8.40
N ASP A 90 22.42 33.22 9.33
CA ASP A 90 22.51 31.75 9.27
C ASP A 90 21.75 31.18 8.08
N VAL A 91 20.50 31.62 7.87
CA VAL A 91 19.71 31.22 6.68
C VAL A 91 20.37 31.71 5.39
N GLY A 92 20.88 32.95 5.36
CA GLY A 92 21.58 33.49 4.22
C GLY A 92 22.84 32.69 3.85
N ALA A 93 23.59 32.21 4.86
CA ALA A 93 24.73 31.33 4.65
C ALA A 93 24.31 29.96 4.08
N ALA A 94 23.26 29.37 4.63
CA ALA A 94 22.72 28.10 4.14
C ALA A 94 22.19 28.21 2.70
N LEU A 95 21.41 29.23 2.38
CA LEU A 95 20.91 29.47 1.03
C LEU A 95 22.05 29.73 0.04
N LYS A 96 23.12 30.39 0.47
CA LYS A 96 24.33 30.57 -0.34
C LYS A 96 25.04 29.25 -0.58
N GLU A 97 25.16 28.40 0.42
CA GLU A 97 25.73 27.04 0.27
C GLU A 97 24.90 26.22 -0.71
N ILE A 98 23.57 26.18 -0.55
CA ILE A 98 22.64 25.50 -1.46
C ILE A 98 22.80 26.02 -2.90
N SER A 99 22.97 27.32 -3.09
CA SER A 99 23.14 27.91 -4.43
C SER A 99 24.39 27.43 -5.16
N THR A 100 25.38 26.88 -4.45
CA THR A 100 26.63 26.32 -5.01
C THR A 100 26.52 24.86 -5.41
N LEU A 101 25.45 24.16 -5.03
CA LEU A 101 25.25 22.75 -5.35
C LEU A 101 25.04 22.55 -6.86
N PRO A 102 25.64 21.51 -7.46
CA PRO A 102 25.66 21.31 -8.92
C PRO A 102 24.27 21.23 -9.57
N GLY A 103 23.28 20.70 -8.86
CA GLY A 103 21.90 20.52 -9.33
C GLY A 103 21.03 21.76 -9.17
N VAL A 104 21.48 22.79 -8.44
CA VAL A 104 20.70 24.00 -8.22
C VAL A 104 20.84 24.96 -9.40
N ALA A 105 19.72 25.42 -9.93
CA ALA A 105 19.68 26.43 -10.98
C ALA A 105 19.70 27.85 -10.40
N CYS A 106 18.82 28.08 -9.41
CA CYS A 106 18.59 29.39 -8.83
C CYS A 106 18.07 29.28 -7.39
N VAL A 107 18.47 30.20 -6.53
CA VAL A 107 17.90 30.45 -5.20
C VAL A 107 17.37 31.88 -5.14
N ILE A 108 16.09 32.05 -4.89
CA ILE A 108 15.43 33.34 -4.79
C ILE A 108 15.01 33.53 -3.33
N SER A 109 15.52 34.58 -2.70
CA SER A 109 15.38 34.82 -1.28
C SER A 109 15.09 36.29 -0.95
N PRO A 110 14.28 36.59 0.06
CA PRO A 110 14.08 37.96 0.51
C PRO A 110 15.33 38.56 1.22
N ILE A 111 16.27 37.69 1.66
CA ILE A 111 17.56 38.14 2.25
C ILE A 111 18.54 38.53 1.16
N ALA A 112 18.58 37.80 0.06
CA ALA A 112 19.37 38.12 -1.13
C ALA A 112 18.49 37.96 -2.35
N ALA A 113 18.46 38.96 -3.25
CA ALA A 113 17.48 39.05 -4.34
C ALA A 113 17.50 37.83 -5.30
N ALA A 114 18.69 37.31 -5.62
CA ALA A 114 18.87 36.09 -6.40
C ALA A 114 20.30 35.55 -6.21
N MET A 115 20.41 34.22 -6.22
CA MET A 115 21.69 33.50 -6.11
C MET A 115 21.75 32.40 -7.15
N GLY A 116 22.89 32.26 -7.77
CA GLY A 116 23.14 31.25 -8.83
C GLY A 116 23.08 31.82 -10.24
N PRO A 117 23.67 31.09 -11.21
CA PRO A 117 23.92 31.59 -12.56
C PRO A 117 22.65 31.73 -13.42
N ALA A 118 21.57 31.01 -13.10
CA ALA A 118 20.32 31.05 -13.87
C ALA A 118 19.28 32.04 -13.31
N CYS A 119 19.58 32.68 -12.17
CA CYS A 119 18.69 33.68 -11.60
C CYS A 119 18.68 34.93 -12.43
N LEU A 120 17.51 35.30 -12.90
CA LEU A 120 17.31 36.64 -13.42
C LEU A 120 17.47 37.64 -12.25
N PRO A 121 18.16 38.81 -12.45
CA PRO A 121 18.21 39.79 -11.41
C PRO A 121 16.78 40.27 -11.12
N GLN A 122 16.21 39.82 -10.01
CA GLN A 122 14.99 40.40 -9.52
C GLN A 122 15.28 41.81 -9.09
N GLN A 123 14.65 42.76 -9.80
CA GLN A 123 14.52 44.10 -9.21
C GLN A 123 13.78 43.87 -7.89
N ALA A 124 14.41 44.28 -6.79
CA ALA A 124 13.71 44.35 -5.52
C ALA A 124 12.32 44.95 -5.78
N PRO A 125 11.25 44.32 -5.32
CA PRO A 125 9.90 44.81 -5.60
C PRO A 125 9.90 46.29 -5.27
N ALA A 126 9.65 47.16 -6.30
CA ALA A 126 9.61 48.59 -6.09
C ALA A 126 8.62 48.83 -4.95
N ALA A 127 9.01 49.68 -4.00
CA ALA A 127 8.11 50.06 -2.92
C ALA A 127 6.75 50.42 -3.53
N PRO A 128 5.63 49.87 -2.99
CA PRO A 128 4.34 50.05 -3.60
C PRO A 128 4.06 51.56 -3.78
N THR A 129 3.57 51.96 -4.93
CA THR A 129 3.15 53.34 -5.16
C THR A 129 2.11 53.72 -4.09
N ALA A 130 1.95 55.02 -3.85
CA ALA A 130 0.95 55.48 -2.85
C ALA A 130 -0.47 54.96 -3.17
N GLU A 131 -0.77 54.78 -4.44
CA GLU A 131 -2.05 54.19 -4.89
C GLU A 131 -2.14 52.70 -4.62
N GLN A 132 -1.08 51.95 -4.86
CA GLN A 132 -0.97 50.53 -4.52
C GLN A 132 -1.01 50.30 -3.01
N ALA A 133 -0.28 51.12 -2.23
CA ALA A 133 -0.33 51.07 -0.77
C ALA A 133 -1.72 51.36 -0.21
N ALA A 134 -2.46 52.30 -0.80
CA ALA A 134 -3.83 52.61 -0.45
C ALA A 134 -4.82 51.49 -0.87
N ALA A 135 -4.53 50.77 -1.95
CA ALA A 135 -5.29 49.58 -2.33
C ALA A 135 -5.03 48.39 -1.38
N ILE A 136 -3.78 48.14 -1.05
CA ILE A 136 -3.36 47.12 -0.08
C ILE A 136 -4.00 47.35 1.31
N ALA A 137 -4.02 48.59 1.76
CA ALA A 137 -4.63 48.99 3.05
C ALA A 137 -6.15 48.78 3.10
N LYS A 138 -6.80 48.54 1.97
CA LYS A 138 -8.25 48.23 1.88
C LYS A 138 -8.53 46.72 1.80
N LEU A 139 -7.50 45.92 1.64
CA LEU A 139 -7.67 44.45 1.60
C LEU A 139 -8.07 43.91 2.96
N PRO A 140 -8.91 42.88 3.02
CA PRO A 140 -9.21 42.19 4.28
C PRO A 140 -7.93 41.54 4.84
N PRO A 141 -7.81 41.43 6.18
CA PRO A 141 -6.61 40.88 6.82
C PRO A 141 -6.18 39.50 6.29
N GLU A 142 -7.15 38.68 5.92
CA GLU A 142 -6.96 37.34 5.34
C GLU A 142 -6.33 37.31 3.95
N ALA A 143 -6.37 38.42 3.23
CA ALA A 143 -5.73 38.56 1.92
C ALA A 143 -4.26 39.05 2.01
N LEU A 144 -3.84 39.59 3.13
CA LEU A 144 -2.49 40.15 3.28
C LEU A 144 -1.41 39.05 3.29
N GLY A 145 -1.68 37.93 3.95
CA GLY A 145 -0.78 36.78 3.95
C GLY A 145 -0.58 36.18 2.55
N PRO A 146 -1.65 35.78 1.83
CA PRO A 146 -1.55 35.33 0.43
C PRO A 146 -0.87 36.34 -0.50
N LEU A 147 -1.15 37.62 -0.34
CA LEU A 147 -0.48 38.68 -1.12
C LEU A 147 1.04 38.72 -0.83
N ALA A 148 1.45 38.56 0.40
CA ALA A 148 2.85 38.51 0.79
C ALA A 148 3.55 37.23 0.32
N HIS A 149 2.81 36.15 0.09
CA HIS A 149 3.32 34.89 -0.51
C HIS A 149 3.26 34.88 -2.05
N PHE A 150 2.60 35.84 -2.66
CA PHE A 150 2.53 35.91 -4.11
C PHE A 150 3.92 36.26 -4.71
N GLY A 151 4.59 35.22 -5.24
CA GLY A 151 5.93 35.36 -5.82
C GLY A 151 6.82 34.19 -5.49
N GLN A 152 8.11 34.35 -5.73
CA GLN A 152 9.11 33.27 -5.49
C GLN A 152 9.88 33.45 -4.17
N ALA A 153 9.71 34.57 -3.48
CA ALA A 153 10.24 34.82 -2.14
C ALA A 153 9.41 35.90 -1.44
N GLY A 154 9.18 35.75 -0.14
CA GLY A 154 8.35 36.70 0.59
C GLY A 154 8.59 36.64 2.10
N VAL A 155 7.95 37.62 2.75
CA VAL A 155 7.99 37.78 4.21
C VAL A 155 6.56 37.98 4.68
N SER A 156 6.18 37.32 5.77
CA SER A 156 4.86 37.46 6.37
C SER A 156 4.53 38.90 6.74
N PRO A 157 3.25 39.29 6.82
CA PRO A 157 2.87 40.68 7.14
C PRO A 157 3.41 41.19 8.47
N ASP A 158 3.64 40.30 9.44
CA ASP A 158 4.24 40.63 10.75
C ASP A 158 5.77 40.64 10.73
N GLY A 159 6.38 40.13 9.66
CA GLY A 159 7.84 40.08 9.48
C GLY A 159 8.54 38.93 10.20
N THR A 160 7.82 38.03 10.86
CA THR A 160 8.41 36.97 11.67
C THR A 160 8.74 35.70 10.89
N ILE A 161 8.07 35.45 9.77
CA ILE A 161 8.22 34.29 8.90
C ILE A 161 8.62 34.76 7.50
N ALA A 162 9.57 34.05 6.90
CA ALA A 162 9.95 34.28 5.52
C ALA A 162 10.18 32.95 4.78
N TYR A 163 10.14 33.00 3.43
CA TYR A 163 10.45 31.85 2.60
C TYR A 163 11.34 32.23 1.41
N ALA A 164 12.08 31.25 0.93
CA ALA A 164 12.89 31.29 -0.27
C ALA A 164 12.54 30.13 -1.17
N THR A 165 12.61 30.33 -2.48
CA THR A 165 12.40 29.27 -3.48
C THR A 165 13.73 28.84 -4.07
N ILE A 166 13.95 27.54 -4.14
CA ILE A 166 15.11 26.88 -4.71
C ILE A 166 14.65 26.18 -5.98
N GLN A 167 15.19 26.61 -7.11
CA GLN A 167 14.92 26.01 -8.42
C GLN A 167 16.03 25.03 -8.76
N PHE A 168 15.68 23.80 -9.09
CA PHE A 168 16.61 22.76 -9.51
C PHE A 168 16.70 22.69 -11.04
N LYS A 169 17.85 22.21 -11.56
CA LYS A 169 18.04 21.94 -12.98
C LYS A 169 17.34 20.63 -13.32
N GLY A 170 16.45 20.65 -14.27
CA GLY A 170 15.66 19.51 -14.72
C GLY A 170 14.33 20.01 -15.27
N VAL A 171 13.82 19.34 -16.26
CA VAL A 171 12.56 19.73 -16.91
C VAL A 171 11.43 18.78 -16.48
N ASP A 172 11.77 17.55 -16.10
CA ASP A 172 10.82 16.49 -15.70
C ASP A 172 11.20 15.85 -14.37
N MET A 173 10.23 15.26 -13.69
CA MET A 173 10.41 14.52 -12.42
C MET A 173 11.43 13.37 -12.55
N SER A 174 11.62 12.80 -13.74
CA SER A 174 12.61 11.75 -14.02
C SER A 174 14.06 12.25 -14.04
N ASP A 175 14.26 13.53 -14.32
CA ASP A 175 15.59 14.14 -14.45
C ASP A 175 16.04 14.89 -13.19
N LEU A 176 15.33 14.68 -12.07
CA LEU A 176 15.62 15.36 -10.82
C LEU A 176 16.94 14.89 -10.21
N PRO A 177 17.79 15.82 -9.83
CA PRO A 177 19.05 15.50 -9.15
C PRO A 177 18.80 15.14 -7.67
N THR A 178 18.27 13.94 -7.41
CA THR A 178 17.83 13.49 -6.08
C THR A 178 18.93 13.57 -5.02
N GLU A 179 20.19 13.28 -5.39
CA GLU A 179 21.34 13.39 -4.49
C GLU A 179 21.57 14.85 -4.07
N GLN A 180 21.51 15.80 -5.03
CA GLN A 180 21.70 17.21 -4.75
C GLN A 180 20.52 17.84 -3.98
N ILE A 181 19.31 17.33 -4.20
CA ILE A 181 18.13 17.72 -3.41
C ILE A 181 18.30 17.25 -1.96
N ALA A 182 18.80 16.01 -1.77
CA ALA A 182 19.11 15.48 -0.43
C ALA A 182 20.21 16.30 0.26
N ASP A 183 21.25 16.71 -0.49
CA ASP A 183 22.32 17.56 0.04
C ASP A 183 21.77 18.93 0.46
N ALA A 184 20.93 19.57 -0.36
CA ALA A 184 20.28 20.82 0.00
C ALA A 184 19.38 20.68 1.23
N LEU A 185 18.64 19.56 1.35
CA LEU A 185 17.83 19.27 2.52
C LEU A 185 18.67 19.07 3.78
N ASN A 186 19.86 18.48 3.68
CA ASN A 186 20.77 18.31 4.80
C ASN A 186 21.27 19.68 5.29
N VAL A 187 21.63 20.60 4.40
CA VAL A 187 21.98 21.97 4.77
C VAL A 187 20.84 22.65 5.53
N VAL A 188 19.59 22.50 5.07
CA VAL A 188 18.40 23.03 5.78
C VAL A 188 18.27 22.43 7.18
N LYS A 189 18.47 21.12 7.32
CA LYS A 189 18.39 20.42 8.62
C LYS A 189 19.48 20.90 9.60
N GLU A 190 20.68 21.21 9.12
CA GLU A 190 21.78 21.66 9.94
C GLU A 190 21.57 23.07 10.53
N VAL A 191 20.77 23.90 9.86
CA VAL A 191 20.47 25.26 10.30
C VAL A 191 19.29 25.30 11.27
N ASN A 192 18.40 24.31 11.20
CA ASN A 192 17.24 24.24 12.08
C ASN A 192 17.65 24.08 13.54
N GLY A 193 17.15 24.96 14.41
CA GLY A 193 17.47 25.00 15.86
C GLY A 193 18.67 25.86 16.25
N LYS A 194 19.42 26.44 15.26
CA LYS A 194 20.49 27.37 15.57
C LYS A 194 19.89 28.74 15.97
N ASP A 195 20.42 29.36 17.01
CA ASP A 195 20.07 30.70 17.46
C ASP A 195 18.55 31.02 17.55
N GLY A 196 17.74 30.02 17.94
CA GLY A 196 16.29 30.16 18.01
C GLY A 196 15.61 30.19 16.63
N LEU A 197 16.23 29.60 15.60
CA LEU A 197 15.72 29.52 14.24
C LEU A 197 14.92 28.23 14.06
N THR A 198 13.69 28.35 13.58
CA THR A 198 12.89 27.20 13.13
C THR A 198 12.84 27.21 11.62
N VAL A 199 13.33 26.13 10.97
CA VAL A 199 13.40 26.02 9.51
C VAL A 199 12.71 24.78 9.04
N GLY A 200 11.87 24.92 8.02
CA GLY A 200 11.23 23.83 7.31
C GLY A 200 11.49 23.92 5.80
N ALA A 201 11.21 22.82 5.08
CA ALA A 201 11.28 22.80 3.64
C ALA A 201 10.13 21.96 3.07
N ASN A 202 9.52 22.42 1.99
CA ASN A 202 8.43 21.78 1.27
C ASN A 202 8.69 21.69 -0.24
N GLY A 203 7.68 21.36 -1.01
CA GLY A 203 7.81 21.15 -2.46
C GLY A 203 8.67 19.93 -2.75
N ILE A 204 9.64 20.07 -3.67
CA ILE A 204 10.47 18.93 -4.10
C ILE A 204 11.26 18.24 -2.96
N PHE A 205 11.52 18.94 -1.87
CA PHE A 205 12.21 18.37 -0.72
C PHE A 205 11.42 17.24 -0.03
N THR A 206 10.10 17.22 -0.18
CA THR A 206 9.25 16.17 0.42
C THR A 206 9.42 14.83 -0.28
N PHE A 207 9.79 14.79 -1.56
CA PHE A 207 10.03 13.58 -2.33
C PHE A 207 11.37 12.88 -1.97
N VAL A 208 12.32 13.62 -1.40
CA VAL A 208 13.67 13.12 -1.10
C VAL A 208 13.89 12.93 0.41
N GLN A 209 12.87 13.00 1.23
CA GLN A 209 12.98 12.70 2.66
C GLN A 209 13.39 11.24 2.84
N GLY A 210 14.59 11.06 3.41
CA GLY A 210 15.36 9.85 3.46
C GLY A 210 14.59 8.58 3.82
N GLU A 211 15.16 7.45 3.39
CA GLU A 211 14.61 6.11 3.57
C GLU A 211 14.04 5.94 5.00
N PRO A 212 12.77 5.59 5.13
CA PRO A 212 12.21 5.26 6.44
C PRO A 212 13.00 4.07 7.01
N PRO A 213 13.27 4.04 8.32
CA PRO A 213 13.85 2.86 8.93
C PRO A 213 12.99 1.66 8.54
N SER A 214 13.61 0.63 7.99
CA SER A 214 12.95 -0.51 7.37
C SER A 214 12.07 -1.26 8.38
N SER A 215 10.83 -0.83 8.53
CA SER A 215 9.80 -1.51 9.35
C SER A 215 9.53 -2.94 8.86
N GLU A 216 9.92 -3.25 7.63
CA GLU A 216 9.91 -4.59 7.05
C GLU A 216 10.62 -5.61 7.93
N GLY A 217 11.75 -5.25 8.53
CA GLY A 217 12.51 -6.11 9.44
C GLY A 217 11.72 -6.57 10.65
N ILE A 218 10.86 -5.71 11.21
CA ILE A 218 9.99 -6.06 12.35
C ILE A 218 8.93 -7.07 11.90
N GLY A 219 8.30 -6.86 10.73
CA GLY A 219 7.32 -7.79 10.16
C GLY A 219 7.90 -9.17 9.91
N ILE A 220 9.10 -9.21 9.33
CA ILE A 220 9.83 -10.46 9.08
C ILE A 220 10.15 -11.16 10.40
N LEU A 221 10.57 -10.45 11.45
CA LEU A 221 10.90 -11.02 12.74
C LEU A 221 9.65 -11.60 13.44
N VAL A 222 8.51 -10.91 13.38
CA VAL A 222 7.25 -11.42 13.93
C VAL A 222 6.77 -12.64 13.14
N ALA A 223 6.81 -12.59 11.80
CA ALA A 223 6.47 -13.73 10.95
C ALA A 223 7.35 -14.95 11.24
N LEU A 224 8.66 -14.74 11.38
CA LEU A 224 9.62 -15.79 11.75
C LEU A 224 9.26 -16.40 13.11
N THR A 225 8.90 -15.57 14.09
CA THR A 225 8.49 -16.02 15.41
C THR A 225 7.24 -16.90 15.35
N ILE A 226 6.21 -16.49 14.61
CA ILE A 226 4.98 -17.28 14.42
C ILE A 226 5.29 -18.61 13.71
N LEU A 227 6.12 -18.58 12.66
CA LEU A 227 6.54 -19.78 11.94
C LEU A 227 7.36 -20.75 12.82
N MET A 228 8.19 -20.22 13.73
CA MET A 228 8.92 -21.04 14.68
C MET A 228 7.97 -21.83 15.60
N PHE A 229 6.85 -21.24 16.01
CA PHE A 229 5.79 -21.97 16.73
C PHE A 229 5.05 -22.98 15.84
N ALA A 230 4.76 -22.58 14.59
CA ALA A 230 4.02 -23.43 13.67
C ALA A 230 4.77 -24.70 13.30
N PHE A 231 6.07 -24.57 12.98
CA PHE A 231 6.91 -25.68 12.56
C PHE A 231 7.74 -26.31 13.69
N ALA A 232 7.82 -25.64 14.85
CA ALA A 232 8.67 -26.04 15.96
C ALA A 232 10.15 -26.29 15.53
N SER A 233 10.62 -25.55 14.53
CA SER A 233 11.93 -25.68 13.90
C SER A 233 12.43 -24.35 13.40
N ILE A 234 13.71 -24.05 13.66
CA ILE A 234 14.31 -22.79 13.26
C ILE A 234 14.48 -22.74 11.73
N LEU A 235 15.07 -23.75 11.13
CA LEU A 235 15.30 -23.77 9.69
C LEU A 235 13.98 -23.90 8.92
N GLY A 236 13.03 -24.69 9.44
CA GLY A 236 11.70 -24.79 8.87
C GLY A 236 10.93 -23.48 8.88
N ALA A 237 11.13 -22.62 9.90
CA ALA A 237 10.57 -21.28 9.95
C ALA A 237 11.29 -20.29 9.02
N PHE A 238 12.61 -20.42 8.90
CA PHE A 238 13.44 -19.51 8.09
C PHE A 238 13.24 -19.70 6.59
N LEU A 239 13.04 -20.94 6.13
CA LEU A 239 12.92 -21.25 4.69
C LEU A 239 11.80 -20.48 3.96
N PRO A 240 10.54 -20.40 4.46
CA PRO A 240 9.47 -19.64 3.81
C PRO A 240 9.84 -18.16 3.68
N VAL A 241 10.34 -17.57 4.76
CA VAL A 241 10.71 -16.16 4.81
C VAL A 241 11.85 -15.86 3.84
N TRP A 242 12.85 -16.72 3.81
CA TRP A 242 14.02 -16.53 2.94
C TRP A 242 13.69 -16.63 1.45
N VAL A 243 12.86 -17.62 1.07
CA VAL A 243 12.40 -17.78 -0.32
C VAL A 243 11.55 -16.60 -0.74
N ALA A 244 10.64 -16.13 0.13
CA ALA A 244 9.81 -14.96 -0.13
C ALA A 244 10.68 -13.70 -0.28
N ALA A 245 11.59 -13.43 0.66
CA ALA A 245 12.44 -12.24 0.64
C ALA A 245 13.35 -12.19 -0.60
N ILE A 246 13.96 -13.31 -1.01
CA ILE A 246 14.75 -13.35 -2.24
C ILE A 246 13.88 -13.08 -3.47
N SER A 247 12.71 -13.71 -3.56
CA SER A 247 11.80 -13.53 -4.70
C SER A 247 11.29 -12.10 -4.82
N VAL A 248 10.95 -11.48 -3.69
CA VAL A 248 10.54 -10.07 -3.61
C VAL A 248 11.71 -9.15 -3.93
N GLY A 249 12.90 -9.38 -3.36
CA GLY A 249 14.08 -8.57 -3.64
C GLY A 249 14.44 -8.57 -5.13
N ILE A 250 14.36 -9.73 -5.80
CA ILE A 250 14.57 -9.82 -7.26
C ILE A 250 13.46 -9.07 -7.99
N SER A 251 12.21 -9.19 -7.55
CA SER A 251 11.10 -8.50 -8.20
C SER A 251 11.24 -6.99 -8.11
N THR A 252 11.45 -6.45 -6.91
CA THR A 252 11.53 -5.00 -6.69
C THR A 252 12.80 -4.38 -7.28
N ALA A 253 13.93 -5.08 -7.22
CA ALA A 253 15.19 -4.56 -7.74
C ALA A 253 15.39 -4.77 -9.25
N VAL A 254 14.66 -5.71 -9.87
CA VAL A 254 14.90 -6.08 -11.28
C VAL A 254 13.63 -6.04 -12.11
N VAL A 255 12.56 -6.75 -11.69
CA VAL A 255 11.34 -6.89 -12.52
C VAL A 255 10.58 -5.57 -12.60
N VAL A 256 10.39 -4.91 -11.47
CA VAL A 256 9.62 -3.65 -11.41
C VAL A 256 10.31 -2.53 -12.20
N PRO A 257 11.64 -2.31 -12.11
CA PRO A 257 12.34 -1.35 -12.97
C PRO A 257 12.29 -1.69 -14.47
N ILE A 258 12.26 -2.98 -14.85
CA ILE A 258 12.04 -3.35 -16.25
C ILE A 258 10.63 -2.96 -16.71
N ILE A 259 9.62 -3.19 -15.86
CA ILE A 259 8.23 -2.79 -16.16
C ILE A 259 8.14 -1.26 -16.29
N ALA A 260 8.85 -0.51 -15.45
CA ALA A 260 8.88 0.94 -15.47
C ALA A 260 9.41 1.54 -16.79
N ASN A 261 10.20 0.77 -17.56
CA ASN A 261 10.64 1.21 -18.90
C ASN A 261 9.50 1.22 -19.95
N PHE A 262 8.46 0.40 -19.74
CA PHE A 262 7.38 0.24 -20.70
C PHE A 262 6.06 0.89 -20.26
N PHE A 263 5.91 1.10 -18.97
CA PHE A 263 4.69 1.62 -18.34
C PHE A 263 5.05 2.66 -17.29
N SER A 264 4.19 3.65 -17.10
CA SER A 264 4.31 4.59 -15.97
C SER A 264 4.06 3.82 -14.67
N VAL A 265 5.09 3.67 -13.84
CA VAL A 265 5.05 2.96 -12.56
C VAL A 265 5.28 3.97 -11.44
N ALA A 266 4.32 4.09 -10.54
CA ALA A 266 4.39 5.00 -9.41
C ALA A 266 5.57 4.69 -8.47
N ALA A 267 6.17 5.71 -7.87
CA ALA A 267 7.33 5.59 -6.98
C ALA A 267 7.07 4.71 -5.76
N PHE A 268 5.82 4.63 -5.26
CA PHE A 268 5.45 3.74 -4.15
C PHE A 268 5.17 2.28 -4.57
N ALA A 269 5.07 1.97 -5.90
CA ALA A 269 4.74 0.63 -6.38
C ALA A 269 5.74 -0.47 -5.96
N PRO A 270 7.06 -0.24 -5.91
CA PRO A 270 8.02 -1.21 -5.35
C PRO A 270 7.71 -1.55 -3.90
N PHE A 271 7.33 -0.56 -3.10
CA PHE A 271 6.96 -0.74 -1.69
C PHE A 271 5.69 -1.60 -1.55
N LEU A 272 4.63 -1.27 -2.29
CA LEU A 272 3.40 -2.06 -2.31
C LEU A 272 3.66 -3.49 -2.80
N SER A 273 4.49 -3.64 -3.84
CA SER A 273 4.93 -4.93 -4.37
C SER A 273 5.69 -5.76 -3.34
N SER A 274 6.57 -5.12 -2.54
CA SER A 274 7.27 -5.73 -1.42
C SER A 274 6.30 -6.23 -0.36
N MET A 275 5.36 -5.41 0.05
CA MET A 275 4.36 -5.73 1.06
C MET A 275 3.50 -6.94 0.64
N ILE A 276 2.93 -6.92 -0.58
CA ILE A 276 2.13 -8.01 -1.14
C ILE A 276 2.99 -9.27 -1.29
N GLY A 277 4.18 -9.11 -1.90
CA GLY A 277 5.07 -10.21 -2.20
C GLY A 277 5.55 -10.95 -0.96
N LEU A 278 5.90 -10.25 0.12
CA LEU A 278 6.28 -10.88 1.39
C LEU A 278 5.11 -11.64 2.00
N GLY A 279 3.92 -11.03 2.09
CA GLY A 279 2.74 -11.67 2.64
C GLY A 279 2.38 -12.95 1.89
N VAL A 280 2.17 -12.83 0.58
CA VAL A 280 1.79 -13.95 -0.30
C VAL A 280 2.88 -15.01 -0.39
N GLY A 281 4.16 -14.58 -0.43
CA GLY A 281 5.30 -15.48 -0.58
C GLY A 281 5.53 -16.39 0.61
N ILE A 282 5.43 -15.84 1.81
CA ILE A 282 5.53 -16.61 3.04
C ILE A 282 4.38 -17.62 3.11
N ASP A 283 3.17 -17.20 2.72
CA ASP A 283 1.98 -18.07 2.74
C ASP A 283 2.10 -19.24 1.76
N TYR A 284 2.48 -18.97 0.49
CA TYR A 284 2.69 -20.04 -0.50
C TYR A 284 3.76 -21.04 -0.07
N ALA A 285 4.86 -20.56 0.47
CA ALA A 285 5.92 -21.41 0.98
C ALA A 285 5.47 -22.20 2.21
N LEU A 286 4.68 -21.60 3.11
CA LEU A 286 4.10 -22.24 4.29
C LEU A 286 3.26 -23.47 3.91
N PHE A 287 2.37 -23.35 2.91
CA PHE A 287 1.53 -24.47 2.47
C PHE A 287 2.35 -25.63 1.94
N ILE A 288 3.38 -25.37 1.14
CA ILE A 288 4.25 -26.42 0.59
C ILE A 288 5.07 -27.09 1.69
N ILE A 289 5.67 -26.31 2.61
CA ILE A 289 6.50 -26.84 3.70
C ILE A 289 5.65 -27.62 4.70
N ASN A 290 4.42 -27.16 5.00
CA ASN A 290 3.53 -27.87 5.90
C ASN A 290 3.18 -29.26 5.34
N ARG A 291 2.80 -29.34 4.06
CA ARG A 291 2.51 -30.65 3.44
C ARG A 291 3.75 -31.53 3.35
N TYR A 292 4.92 -30.95 3.09
CA TYR A 292 6.20 -31.68 3.12
C TYR A 292 6.49 -32.26 4.52
N ARG A 293 6.26 -31.45 5.57
CA ARG A 293 6.41 -31.91 6.96
C ARG A 293 5.45 -33.05 7.28
N ASP A 294 4.19 -32.94 6.91
CA ASP A 294 3.17 -33.95 7.17
C ASP A 294 3.54 -35.28 6.49
N ALA A 295 3.99 -35.25 5.24
CA ALA A 295 4.45 -36.45 4.54
C ALA A 295 5.68 -37.12 5.20
N LEU A 296 6.61 -36.33 5.74
CA LEU A 296 7.76 -36.86 6.50
C LEU A 296 7.34 -37.50 7.84
N ILE A 297 6.36 -36.93 8.52
CA ILE A 297 5.80 -37.48 9.77
C ILE A 297 5.18 -38.86 9.49
N HIS A 298 4.50 -39.01 8.34
CA HIS A 298 3.91 -40.29 7.91
C HIS A 298 4.95 -41.26 7.30
N GLY A 299 6.26 -41.00 7.45
CA GLY A 299 7.33 -41.92 7.09
C GLY A 299 7.71 -41.94 5.61
N ARG A 300 7.23 -40.99 4.79
CA ARG A 300 7.64 -40.88 3.36
C ARG A 300 9.13 -40.48 3.26
N GLU A 301 9.79 -40.97 2.24
CA GLU A 301 11.15 -40.51 1.93
C GLU A 301 11.18 -39.02 1.55
N PRO A 302 12.26 -38.26 1.86
CA PRO A 302 12.30 -36.82 1.62
C PRO A 302 12.00 -36.39 0.18
N ARG A 303 12.44 -37.13 -0.81
CA ARG A 303 12.15 -36.84 -2.21
C ARG A 303 10.70 -37.12 -2.58
N GLU A 304 10.13 -38.18 -2.05
CA GLU A 304 8.71 -38.51 -2.24
C GLU A 304 7.82 -37.48 -1.54
N ALA A 305 8.17 -37.11 -0.30
CA ALA A 305 7.48 -36.06 0.45
C ALA A 305 7.50 -34.71 -0.30
N ALA A 306 8.63 -34.34 -0.93
CA ALA A 306 8.71 -33.13 -1.75
C ALA A 306 7.86 -33.23 -3.04
N LEU A 307 7.82 -34.41 -3.68
CA LEU A 307 6.96 -34.62 -4.84
C LEU A 307 5.48 -34.58 -4.49
N GLU A 308 5.10 -35.14 -3.35
CA GLU A 308 3.73 -35.12 -2.84
C GLU A 308 3.30 -33.70 -2.50
N SER A 309 4.14 -32.92 -1.77
CA SER A 309 3.83 -31.55 -1.41
C SER A 309 3.59 -30.65 -2.64
N VAL A 310 4.34 -30.87 -3.73
CA VAL A 310 4.17 -30.13 -4.99
C VAL A 310 2.92 -30.60 -5.76
N ARG A 311 2.61 -31.88 -5.71
CA ARG A 311 1.43 -32.43 -6.41
C ARG A 311 0.13 -31.94 -5.79
N THR A 312 0.08 -31.77 -4.48
CA THR A 312 -1.08 -31.34 -3.71
C THR A 312 -1.09 -29.83 -3.54
N SER A 313 -0.29 -29.29 -2.62
CA SER A 313 -0.27 -27.85 -2.32
C SER A 313 0.24 -26.98 -3.49
N GLY A 314 1.12 -27.50 -4.35
CA GLY A 314 1.61 -26.74 -5.50
C GLY A 314 0.54 -26.39 -6.54
N ARG A 315 -0.51 -27.22 -6.69
CA ARG A 315 -1.66 -26.87 -7.56
C ARG A 315 -2.49 -25.75 -6.94
N ALA A 316 -2.74 -25.84 -5.65
CA ALA A 316 -3.47 -24.82 -4.92
C ALA A 316 -2.74 -23.47 -4.95
N VAL A 317 -1.41 -23.45 -4.71
CA VAL A 317 -0.57 -22.26 -4.82
C VAL A 317 -0.60 -21.67 -6.23
N LEU A 318 -0.57 -22.50 -7.27
CA LEU A 318 -0.66 -22.01 -8.65
C LEU A 318 -2.01 -21.34 -8.94
N PHE A 319 -3.10 -21.96 -8.46
CA PHE A 319 -4.44 -21.40 -8.63
C PHE A 319 -4.57 -20.09 -7.85
N ALA A 320 -4.09 -20.06 -6.62
CA ALA A 320 -4.00 -18.92 -5.74
C ALA A 320 -3.25 -17.75 -6.41
N ALA A 321 -2.04 -17.99 -6.92
CA ALA A 321 -1.27 -16.98 -7.63
C ALA A 321 -2.02 -16.44 -8.86
N LEU A 322 -2.70 -17.31 -9.60
CA LEU A 322 -3.46 -16.91 -10.79
C LEU A 322 -4.65 -16.01 -10.43
N THR A 323 -5.38 -16.32 -9.34
CA THR A 323 -6.50 -15.48 -8.89
C THR A 323 -6.05 -14.12 -8.43
N VAL A 324 -4.93 -14.02 -7.72
CA VAL A 324 -4.32 -12.72 -7.31
C VAL A 324 -3.89 -11.92 -8.55
N ILE A 325 -3.20 -12.56 -9.52
CA ILE A 325 -2.77 -11.90 -10.75
C ILE A 325 -3.98 -11.39 -11.55
N ILE A 326 -5.03 -12.19 -11.70
CA ILE A 326 -6.26 -11.77 -12.40
C ILE A 326 -6.91 -10.57 -11.70
N ALA A 327 -7.01 -10.59 -10.37
CA ALA A 327 -7.57 -9.49 -9.60
C ALA A 327 -6.75 -8.19 -9.76
N LEU A 328 -5.41 -8.29 -9.71
CA LEU A 328 -4.51 -7.15 -9.93
C LEU A 328 -4.59 -6.62 -11.35
N LEU A 329 -4.59 -7.50 -12.37
CA LEU A 329 -4.77 -7.09 -13.76
C LEU A 329 -6.16 -6.50 -14.04
N GLY A 330 -7.15 -6.76 -13.19
CA GLY A 330 -8.44 -6.08 -13.22
C GLY A 330 -8.33 -4.55 -13.10
N LEU A 331 -7.25 -4.02 -12.51
CA LEU A 331 -6.97 -2.59 -12.43
C LEU A 331 -6.83 -1.92 -13.81
N PHE A 332 -6.49 -2.68 -14.87
CA PHE A 332 -6.47 -2.15 -16.24
C PHE A 332 -7.82 -1.62 -16.72
N ILE A 333 -8.91 -2.08 -16.12
CA ILE A 333 -10.27 -1.64 -16.45
C ILE A 333 -10.49 -0.16 -16.11
N MET A 334 -9.69 0.36 -15.17
CA MET A 334 -9.76 1.76 -14.77
C MET A 334 -9.36 2.73 -15.90
N GLY A 335 -8.60 2.24 -16.91
CA GLY A 335 -8.17 3.05 -18.06
C GLY A 335 -7.15 4.15 -17.71
N ILE A 336 -6.55 4.11 -16.53
CA ILE A 336 -5.59 5.09 -16.01
C ILE A 336 -4.20 4.45 -16.03
N SER A 337 -3.21 5.13 -16.65
CA SER A 337 -1.84 4.61 -16.81
C SER A 337 -1.17 4.28 -15.47
N PHE A 338 -1.40 5.07 -14.46
CA PHE A 338 -0.98 4.85 -13.08
C PHE A 338 -1.33 3.44 -12.56
N PHE A 339 -2.60 3.00 -12.74
CA PHE A 339 -3.02 1.67 -12.29
C PHE A 339 -2.42 0.54 -13.11
N ASN A 340 -2.17 0.78 -14.41
CA ASN A 340 -1.55 -0.22 -15.27
C ASN A 340 -0.14 -0.56 -14.78
N GLY A 341 0.66 0.44 -14.44
CA GLY A 341 2.00 0.27 -13.91
C GLY A 341 2.02 -0.45 -12.56
N VAL A 342 1.17 -0.02 -11.63
CA VAL A 342 1.05 -0.65 -10.30
C VAL A 342 0.55 -2.09 -10.40
N ALA A 343 -0.44 -2.36 -11.26
CA ALA A 343 -0.96 -3.71 -11.48
C ALA A 343 0.10 -4.66 -12.01
N LEU A 344 0.90 -4.21 -12.99
CA LEU A 344 1.97 -5.03 -13.55
C LEU A 344 3.12 -5.24 -12.57
N ALA A 345 3.51 -4.23 -11.79
CA ALA A 345 4.53 -4.33 -10.76
C ALA A 345 4.12 -5.35 -9.68
N ALA A 346 2.90 -5.24 -9.17
CA ALA A 346 2.37 -6.16 -8.17
C ALA A 346 2.17 -7.58 -8.75
N ALA A 347 1.58 -7.72 -9.93
CA ALA A 347 1.39 -9.01 -10.59
C ALA A 347 2.74 -9.68 -10.92
N GLY A 348 3.73 -8.93 -11.42
CA GLY A 348 5.09 -9.39 -11.66
C GLY A 348 5.75 -9.93 -10.38
N THR A 349 5.53 -9.25 -9.26
CA THR A 349 6.00 -9.70 -7.94
C THR A 349 5.32 -11.00 -7.52
N VAL A 350 4.01 -11.12 -7.69
CA VAL A 350 3.29 -12.38 -7.39
C VAL A 350 3.78 -13.52 -8.27
N VAL A 351 4.08 -13.27 -9.57
CA VAL A 351 4.68 -14.27 -10.45
C VAL A 351 6.05 -14.73 -9.93
N MET A 352 6.92 -13.80 -9.55
CA MET A 352 8.26 -14.12 -9.03
C MET A 352 8.19 -14.91 -7.73
N VAL A 353 7.30 -14.53 -6.84
CA VAL A 353 7.08 -15.21 -5.56
C VAL A 353 6.50 -16.62 -5.76
N ALA A 354 5.53 -16.77 -6.67
CA ALA A 354 4.98 -18.08 -7.03
C ALA A 354 6.04 -18.99 -7.68
N LEU A 355 6.91 -18.44 -8.52
CA LEU A 355 8.06 -19.18 -9.08
C LEU A 355 9.03 -19.59 -7.97
N GLY A 356 9.32 -18.72 -6.99
CA GLY A 356 10.13 -19.05 -5.82
C GLY A 356 9.55 -20.21 -5.02
N ALA A 357 8.26 -20.18 -4.74
CA ALA A 357 7.56 -21.23 -4.02
C ALA A 357 7.47 -22.55 -4.81
N LEU A 358 7.27 -22.49 -6.13
CA LEU A 358 7.03 -23.68 -6.96
C LEU A 358 8.30 -24.27 -7.60
N LEU A 359 9.39 -23.53 -7.72
CA LEU A 359 10.64 -23.98 -8.34
C LEU A 359 11.78 -24.02 -7.33
N LEU A 360 12.07 -22.90 -6.66
CA LEU A 360 13.20 -22.77 -5.75
C LEU A 360 13.00 -23.58 -4.48
N LEU A 361 11.87 -23.41 -3.80
CA LEU A 361 11.60 -24.08 -2.54
C LEU A 361 11.59 -25.61 -2.63
N PRO A 362 10.89 -26.25 -3.60
CA PRO A 362 10.92 -27.71 -3.73
C PRO A 362 12.31 -28.28 -4.04
N ALA A 363 13.12 -27.55 -4.83
CA ALA A 363 14.51 -27.94 -5.08
C ALA A 363 15.35 -27.91 -3.80
N ILE A 364 15.18 -26.88 -2.97
CA ILE A 364 15.85 -26.77 -1.67
C ILE A 364 15.39 -27.88 -0.72
N LEU A 365 14.09 -28.16 -0.62
CA LEU A 365 13.55 -29.22 0.22
C LEU A 365 14.05 -30.62 -0.18
N ALA A 366 14.15 -30.88 -1.50
CA ALA A 366 14.70 -32.12 -2.02
C ALA A 366 16.20 -32.31 -1.70
N LEU A 367 16.98 -31.20 -1.64
CA LEU A 367 18.40 -31.21 -1.27
C LEU A 367 18.59 -31.34 0.24
N LEU A 368 17.86 -30.56 1.02
CA LEU A 368 17.99 -30.56 2.48
C LEU A 368 17.40 -31.84 3.11
N GLY A 369 16.36 -32.41 2.53
CA GLY A 369 15.68 -33.56 3.08
C GLY A 369 15.16 -33.27 4.50
N THR A 370 15.38 -34.21 5.42
CA THR A 370 14.99 -34.05 6.84
C THR A 370 15.73 -32.92 7.56
N TRP A 371 16.80 -32.37 6.96
CA TRP A 371 17.55 -31.21 7.48
C TRP A 371 16.77 -29.91 7.40
N ALA A 372 15.75 -29.85 6.54
CA ALA A 372 14.85 -28.71 6.46
C ALA A 372 14.21 -28.36 7.83
N PHE A 373 14.16 -29.32 8.77
CA PHE A 373 13.62 -29.12 10.11
C PHE A 373 14.69 -29.22 11.22
N VAL A 374 15.91 -28.78 10.98
CA VAL A 374 16.97 -28.68 11.99
C VAL A 374 16.64 -27.57 13.00
N GLY A 375 17.09 -27.77 14.25
CA GLY A 375 16.81 -26.84 15.35
C GLY A 375 15.42 -27.07 15.97
N ARG A 376 14.96 -28.33 16.05
CA ARG A 376 13.66 -28.70 16.66
C ARG A 376 13.60 -28.34 18.13
N MET A 377 12.47 -27.75 18.51
CA MET A 377 12.10 -27.42 19.87
C MET A 377 11.29 -28.57 20.44
N ALA A 378 11.94 -29.49 21.18
CA ALA A 378 11.33 -30.71 21.68
C ALA A 378 10.08 -30.51 22.57
N TRP A 379 9.96 -29.33 23.18
CA TRP A 379 8.83 -28.99 24.07
C TRP A 379 7.53 -28.58 23.34
N ILE A 380 7.59 -28.30 22.01
CA ILE A 380 6.41 -28.05 21.16
C ILE A 380 5.93 -29.32 20.45
N THR A 381 6.82 -30.30 20.26
CA THR A 381 6.60 -31.48 19.40
C THR A 381 6.41 -32.77 20.18
N ASP A 382 5.63 -32.77 21.26
CA ASP A 382 5.35 -34.00 21.99
C ASP A 382 4.71 -35.04 21.05
N GLY A 383 5.49 -36.08 20.70
CA GLY A 383 5.03 -37.26 19.97
C GLY A 383 5.29 -37.33 18.46
N GLU A 384 5.60 -36.25 17.78
CA GLU A 384 5.86 -36.27 16.32
C GLU A 384 7.32 -36.58 15.98
N ALA A 385 7.62 -37.81 15.54
CA ALA A 385 8.96 -38.25 15.21
C ALA A 385 9.26 -38.08 13.69
N ILE A 386 9.92 -37.00 13.29
CA ILE A 386 10.61 -37.00 11.97
C ILE A 386 11.92 -37.76 12.15
N PRO A 387 12.25 -38.76 11.29
CA PRO A 387 13.49 -39.54 11.39
C PRO A 387 14.73 -38.67 11.41
N ARG A 388 15.58 -38.83 12.43
CA ARG A 388 16.85 -38.08 12.53
C ARG A 388 17.92 -38.71 11.65
N ARG A 389 18.41 -38.03 10.64
CA ARG A 389 19.62 -38.43 9.90
C ARG A 389 20.83 -37.78 10.58
N LYS A 390 21.93 -38.53 10.81
CA LYS A 390 23.17 -38.00 11.38
C LYS A 390 23.78 -36.96 10.43
N ALA A 391 24.15 -35.83 10.98
CA ALA A 391 24.74 -34.72 10.25
C ALA A 391 26.24 -34.97 9.92
N PRO A 392 26.74 -34.67 8.72
CA PRO A 392 28.18 -34.57 8.52
C PRO A 392 28.79 -33.46 9.37
N GLY A 393 30.02 -33.64 9.85
CA GLY A 393 30.65 -32.84 10.92
C GLY A 393 30.58 -31.31 10.79
N PHE A 394 30.73 -30.75 9.57
CA PHE A 394 30.63 -29.31 9.31
C PHE A 394 29.21 -28.78 9.53
N LEU A 395 28.20 -29.48 9.05
CA LEU A 395 26.82 -29.13 9.21
C LEU A 395 26.32 -29.32 10.66
N HIS A 396 26.98 -30.18 11.43
CA HIS A 396 26.72 -30.32 12.86
C HIS A 396 27.15 -29.06 13.63
N ALA A 397 28.29 -28.46 13.28
CA ALA A 397 28.71 -27.17 13.87
C ALA A 397 27.73 -26.04 13.54
N ILE A 398 27.25 -25.94 12.30
CA ILE A 398 26.22 -24.97 11.89
C ILE A 398 24.90 -25.22 12.65
N SER A 399 24.51 -26.48 12.84
CA SER A 399 23.30 -26.83 13.61
C SER A 399 23.41 -26.43 15.08
N LEU A 400 24.62 -26.51 15.66
CA LEU A 400 24.87 -26.05 17.04
C LEU A 400 24.77 -24.53 17.17
N VAL A 401 25.36 -23.79 16.21
CA VAL A 401 25.28 -22.31 16.16
C VAL A 401 23.84 -21.86 15.97
N LEU A 402 23.11 -22.45 15.02
CA LEU A 402 21.70 -22.17 14.78
C LEU A 402 20.84 -22.54 16.00
N ARG A 403 21.13 -23.61 16.71
CA ARG A 403 20.47 -23.95 17.99
C ARG A 403 20.73 -22.90 19.06
N TRP A 404 21.94 -22.37 19.13
CA TRP A 404 22.29 -21.35 20.11
C TRP A 404 21.61 -20.02 19.82
N ILE A 405 21.67 -19.56 18.55
CA ILE A 405 20.97 -18.35 18.08
C ILE A 405 19.46 -18.53 18.29
N GLY A 406 18.91 -19.68 17.91
CA GLY A 406 17.51 -19.99 18.11
C GLY A 406 17.11 -20.01 19.59
N TRP A 407 17.98 -20.50 20.47
CA TRP A 407 17.73 -20.50 21.90
C TRP A 407 17.64 -19.07 22.46
N VAL A 408 18.53 -18.17 22.03
CA VAL A 408 18.54 -16.76 22.45
C VAL A 408 17.32 -16.01 21.91
N VAL A 409 17.00 -16.18 20.62
CA VAL A 409 15.87 -15.49 19.95
C VAL A 409 14.52 -16.03 20.46
N VAL A 410 14.45 -17.30 20.79
CA VAL A 410 13.21 -17.99 21.22
C VAL A 410 13.04 -18.00 22.74
N LEU A 411 14.04 -17.54 23.49
CA LEU A 411 13.97 -17.54 24.96
C LEU A 411 12.72 -16.83 25.51
N PRO A 412 12.33 -15.62 25.04
CA PRO A 412 11.11 -14.96 25.49
C PRO A 412 9.86 -15.79 25.13
N VAL A 413 9.88 -16.39 23.97
CA VAL A 413 8.79 -17.19 23.40
C VAL A 413 8.67 -18.55 24.11
N THR A 414 9.81 -19.16 24.49
CA THR A 414 9.80 -20.39 25.31
C THR A 414 9.24 -20.13 26.70
N ILE A 415 9.56 -18.97 27.28
CA ILE A 415 9.02 -18.57 28.58
C ILE A 415 7.50 -18.37 28.49
N ILE A 416 7.03 -17.66 27.46
CA ILE A 416 5.59 -17.46 27.23
C ILE A 416 4.87 -18.79 26.96
N GLY A 417 5.44 -19.65 26.12
CA GLY A 417 4.89 -20.98 25.84
C GLY A 417 4.86 -21.88 27.04
N TYR A 418 5.89 -21.85 27.91
CA TYR A 418 5.93 -22.58 29.16
C TYR A 418 4.90 -22.05 30.17
N LEU A 419 4.79 -20.73 30.30
CA LEU A 419 3.76 -20.10 31.13
C LEU A 419 2.34 -20.42 30.63
N TRP A 420 2.12 -20.38 29.31
CA TRP A 420 0.86 -20.79 28.70
C TRP A 420 0.52 -22.27 28.98
N ARG A 421 1.51 -23.15 28.92
CA ARG A 421 1.36 -24.59 29.25
C ARG A 421 1.01 -24.81 30.73
N LEU A 422 1.64 -24.03 31.62
CA LEU A 422 1.32 -24.05 33.05
C LEU A 422 -0.12 -23.58 33.33
N ILE A 423 -0.57 -22.56 32.63
CA ILE A 423 -1.89 -21.95 32.83
C ILE A 423 -2.99 -22.74 32.13
N ALA A 424 -2.80 -23.07 30.84
CA ALA A 424 -3.83 -23.69 30.01
C ALA A 424 -3.99 -25.21 30.22
N HIS A 425 -2.89 -25.92 30.51
CA HIS A 425 -2.89 -27.39 30.55
C HIS A 425 -2.51 -27.96 31.90
N ARG A 426 -2.35 -27.15 32.95
CA ARG A 426 -1.95 -27.61 34.30
C ARG A 426 -0.80 -28.62 34.28
N GLY A 427 0.15 -28.48 33.34
CA GLY A 427 1.32 -29.38 33.26
C GLY A 427 1.08 -30.75 32.62
N LYS A 428 -0.13 -31.10 32.18
CA LYS A 428 -0.41 -32.37 31.49
C LYS A 428 -0.06 -32.28 30.00
N VAL A 429 0.64 -33.26 29.48
CA VAL A 429 0.89 -33.47 28.06
C VAL A 429 -0.46 -33.80 27.40
N PRO A 430 -0.85 -33.16 26.29
CA PRO A 430 -2.05 -33.54 25.55
C PRO A 430 -1.94 -34.98 25.08
N ASP A 431 -2.95 -35.77 25.39
CA ASP A 431 -3.06 -37.16 24.91
C ASP A 431 -3.22 -37.11 23.38
N PRO A 432 -2.43 -37.87 22.60
CA PRO A 432 -2.57 -37.92 21.14
C PRO A 432 -3.95 -38.35 20.64
N GLN A 433 -4.73 -39.01 21.51
CA GLN A 433 -6.11 -39.43 21.20
C GLN A 433 -7.17 -38.34 21.43
N THR A 434 -6.79 -37.17 22.01
CA THR A 434 -7.78 -36.10 22.18
C THR A 434 -8.01 -35.38 20.86
N PRO A 435 -9.28 -35.13 20.45
CA PRO A 435 -9.59 -34.39 19.21
C PRO A 435 -8.96 -33.00 19.23
N SER A 436 -8.40 -32.59 18.08
CA SER A 436 -7.76 -31.29 17.94
C SER A 436 -8.70 -30.14 18.38
N TRP A 437 -8.14 -29.02 18.81
CA TRP A 437 -8.94 -27.84 19.18
C TRP A 437 -9.92 -27.45 18.05
N PHE A 438 -9.47 -27.48 16.79
CA PHE A 438 -10.29 -27.17 15.63
C PHE A 438 -11.40 -28.21 15.39
N ALA A 439 -11.21 -29.48 15.73
CA ALA A 439 -12.28 -30.49 15.67
C ALA A 439 -13.38 -30.18 16.69
N ARG A 440 -13.00 -29.87 17.95
CA ARG A 440 -13.95 -29.46 19.00
C ARG A 440 -14.65 -28.16 18.68
N TYR A 441 -13.93 -27.20 18.08
CA TYR A 441 -14.47 -25.96 17.59
C TYR A 441 -15.51 -26.20 16.49
N GLY A 442 -15.23 -27.08 15.53
CA GLY A 442 -16.17 -27.47 14.48
C GLY A 442 -17.46 -28.07 15.02
N GLU A 443 -17.39 -28.91 16.07
CA GLU A 443 -18.60 -29.44 16.76
C GLU A 443 -19.40 -28.33 17.45
N TRP A 444 -18.73 -27.44 18.15
CA TRP A 444 -19.38 -26.31 18.82
C TRP A 444 -20.05 -25.37 17.83
N LEU A 445 -19.42 -25.10 16.70
CA LEU A 445 -19.97 -24.29 15.62
C LEU A 445 -21.24 -24.92 15.04
N GLN A 446 -21.23 -26.23 14.81
CA GLN A 446 -22.40 -26.94 14.30
C GLN A 446 -23.58 -27.01 15.28
N LYS A 447 -23.31 -26.94 16.61
CA LYS A 447 -24.37 -26.85 17.63
C LYS A 447 -25.04 -25.47 17.68
N HIS A 448 -24.35 -24.40 17.24
CA HIS A 448 -24.83 -23.02 17.33
C HIS A 448 -24.66 -22.24 16.00
N PRO A 449 -25.09 -22.81 14.83
CA PRO A 449 -24.75 -22.21 13.55
C PRO A 449 -25.44 -20.84 13.32
N TRP A 450 -26.71 -20.71 13.69
CA TRP A 450 -27.47 -19.47 13.54
C TRP A 450 -26.93 -18.31 14.40
N PRO A 451 -26.73 -18.48 15.72
CA PRO A 451 -26.16 -17.41 16.55
C PRO A 451 -24.79 -16.96 16.08
N LEU A 452 -23.95 -17.87 15.62
CA LEU A 452 -22.61 -17.56 15.12
C LEU A 452 -22.65 -16.84 13.77
N ALA A 453 -23.49 -17.30 12.85
CA ALA A 453 -23.65 -16.63 11.55
C ALA A 453 -24.19 -15.21 11.71
N ILE A 454 -25.26 -15.04 12.50
CA ILE A 454 -25.86 -13.71 12.74
C ILE A 454 -24.91 -12.82 13.53
N GLY A 455 -24.25 -13.34 14.57
CA GLY A 455 -23.31 -12.59 15.39
C GLY A 455 -22.08 -12.13 14.57
N ALA A 456 -21.48 -13.01 13.78
CA ALA A 456 -20.36 -12.66 12.92
C ALA A 456 -20.77 -11.63 11.85
N LEU A 457 -21.93 -11.82 11.22
CA LEU A 457 -22.45 -10.86 10.22
C LEU A 457 -22.72 -9.51 10.86
N ALA A 458 -23.35 -9.47 12.04
CA ALA A 458 -23.63 -8.24 12.75
C ALA A 458 -22.34 -7.48 13.14
N VAL A 459 -21.32 -8.20 13.63
CA VAL A 459 -20.02 -7.63 13.95
C VAL A 459 -19.35 -7.04 12.70
N MET A 460 -19.37 -7.75 11.58
CA MET A 460 -18.79 -7.27 10.33
C MET A 460 -19.51 -6.03 9.81
N ILE A 461 -20.85 -6.01 9.86
CA ILE A 461 -21.65 -4.85 9.45
C ILE A 461 -21.36 -3.66 10.38
N LEU A 462 -21.30 -3.88 11.69
CA LEU A 462 -21.01 -2.82 12.66
C LEU A 462 -19.64 -2.17 12.42
N ILE A 463 -18.62 -3.01 12.15
CA ILE A 463 -17.27 -2.53 11.81
C ILE A 463 -17.26 -1.82 10.45
N ALA A 464 -18.11 -2.20 9.51
CA ALA A 464 -18.22 -1.57 8.20
C ALA A 464 -18.98 -0.22 8.21
N LEU A 465 -19.80 0.06 9.24
CA LEU A 465 -20.60 1.30 9.29
C LEU A 465 -19.81 2.59 9.05
N PRO A 466 -18.59 2.79 9.61
CA PRO A 466 -17.82 4.00 9.36
C PRO A 466 -17.52 4.27 7.88
N VAL A 467 -17.57 3.27 7.00
CA VAL A 467 -17.32 3.46 5.56
C VAL A 467 -18.32 4.41 4.90
N THR A 468 -19.51 4.57 5.50
CA THR A 468 -20.51 5.53 5.02
C THR A 468 -20.07 6.99 5.15
N GLN A 469 -19.05 7.24 5.97
CA GLN A 469 -18.44 8.55 6.17
C GLN A 469 -17.04 8.63 5.51
N LEU A 470 -16.74 7.70 4.61
CA LEU A 470 -15.47 7.68 3.89
C LEU A 470 -15.32 8.94 3.06
N ARG A 471 -14.35 9.78 3.43
CA ARG A 471 -13.92 10.96 2.67
C ARG A 471 -12.65 10.61 1.92
N GLN A 472 -12.71 10.69 0.62
CA GLN A 472 -11.57 10.45 -0.26
C GLN A 472 -10.90 11.76 -0.65
N GLY A 473 -9.58 11.75 -0.72
CA GLY A 473 -8.76 12.90 -1.08
C GLY A 473 -7.29 12.60 -0.85
N PHE A 474 -6.45 13.54 -1.21
CA PHE A 474 -5.02 13.44 -0.97
C PHE A 474 -4.69 14.12 0.37
N PRO A 475 -4.04 13.40 1.31
CA PRO A 475 -3.48 14.05 2.49
C PRO A 475 -2.38 15.03 2.11
N ASP A 476 -2.30 16.12 2.83
CA ASP A 476 -1.22 17.11 2.70
C ASP A 476 -0.14 16.93 3.81
N ASP A 477 0.87 17.79 3.80
CA ASP A 477 1.97 17.74 4.77
C ASP A 477 1.56 18.06 6.22
N SER A 478 0.28 18.44 6.47
CA SER A 478 -0.26 18.54 7.83
C SER A 478 -0.27 17.20 8.55
N GLY A 479 -0.29 16.08 7.81
CA GLY A 479 -0.20 14.72 8.32
C GLY A 479 1.23 14.24 8.59
N ALA A 480 2.25 14.97 8.18
CA ALA A 480 3.64 14.60 8.36
C ALA A 480 4.04 14.58 9.88
N PRO A 481 5.06 13.79 10.26
CA PRO A 481 5.50 13.71 11.66
C PRO A 481 5.88 15.06 12.25
N GLN A 482 5.50 15.30 13.52
CA GLN A 482 5.87 16.55 14.21
C GLN A 482 7.39 16.73 14.22
N GLY A 483 7.82 17.95 13.91
CA GLY A 483 9.23 18.30 13.82
C GLY A 483 9.93 17.82 12.55
N SER A 484 9.24 17.13 11.65
CA SER A 484 9.77 16.89 10.31
C SER A 484 9.85 18.21 9.54
N VAL A 485 10.81 18.28 8.62
CA VAL A 485 11.09 19.50 7.85
C VAL A 485 9.86 19.92 7.03
N ALA A 486 9.12 18.96 6.46
CA ALA A 486 7.89 19.21 5.72
C ALA A 486 6.76 19.76 6.60
N ARG A 487 6.56 19.15 7.79
CA ARG A 487 5.54 19.61 8.72
C ARG A 487 5.82 21.01 9.23
N VAL A 488 7.08 21.30 9.56
CA VAL A 488 7.49 22.64 10.00
C VAL A 488 7.23 23.67 8.91
N ALA A 489 7.58 23.36 7.65
CA ALA A 489 7.32 24.26 6.54
C ALA A 489 5.81 24.52 6.34
N TYR A 490 5.00 23.44 6.38
CA TYR A 490 3.55 23.56 6.25
C TYR A 490 2.94 24.45 7.33
N ASP A 491 3.30 24.20 8.60
CA ASP A 491 2.78 24.96 9.74
C ASP A 491 3.20 26.43 9.68
N LEU A 492 4.48 26.71 9.37
CA LEU A 492 4.99 28.09 9.23
C LEU A 492 4.32 28.82 8.06
N THR A 493 4.11 28.14 6.93
CA THR A 493 3.42 28.73 5.78
C THR A 493 1.98 29.08 6.13
N ALA A 494 1.27 28.16 6.79
CA ALA A 494 -0.10 28.42 7.24
C ALA A 494 -0.19 29.56 8.26
N GLU A 495 0.76 29.63 9.22
CA GLU A 495 0.83 30.68 10.24
C GLU A 495 1.15 32.05 9.65
N GLY A 496 2.16 32.14 8.76
CA GLY A 496 2.63 33.41 8.22
C GLY A 496 1.81 33.95 7.06
N PHE A 497 1.23 33.07 6.26
CA PHE A 497 0.62 33.48 5.00
C PHE A 497 -0.84 33.04 4.82
N GLY A 498 -1.35 32.21 5.74
CA GLY A 498 -2.69 31.66 5.72
C GLY A 498 -2.75 30.22 5.21
N PRO A 499 -3.72 29.40 5.70
CA PRO A 499 -3.78 27.97 5.45
C PRO A 499 -3.95 27.61 3.96
N GLY A 500 -4.69 28.40 3.20
CA GLY A 500 -4.93 28.16 1.77
C GLY A 500 -3.71 28.37 0.87
N VAL A 501 -2.66 28.99 1.39
CA VAL A 501 -1.40 29.19 0.66
C VAL A 501 -0.66 27.87 0.42
N ASN A 502 -0.91 26.86 1.26
CA ASN A 502 -0.35 25.51 1.07
C ASN A 502 -0.98 24.75 -0.13
N GLY A 503 -2.07 25.28 -0.72
CA GLY A 503 -2.72 24.66 -1.88
C GLY A 503 -3.41 25.68 -2.79
N PRO A 504 -2.65 26.56 -3.46
CA PRO A 504 -3.23 27.51 -4.38
C PRO A 504 -3.82 26.82 -5.60
N MET A 505 -4.94 27.36 -6.11
CA MET A 505 -5.53 26.97 -7.37
C MET A 505 -5.04 27.90 -8.49
N PHE A 506 -4.90 27.40 -9.71
CA PHE A 506 -4.55 28.17 -10.89
C PHE A 506 -5.69 28.09 -11.89
N ILE A 507 -6.22 29.23 -12.30
CA ILE A 507 -7.25 29.30 -13.34
C ILE A 507 -6.58 29.73 -14.64
N ALA A 508 -6.50 28.81 -15.59
CA ALA A 508 -6.04 29.09 -16.94
C ALA A 508 -7.21 29.63 -17.78
N VAL A 509 -7.06 30.82 -18.32
CA VAL A 509 -8.11 31.52 -19.08
C VAL A 509 -7.70 31.57 -20.53
N GLN A 510 -8.43 30.93 -21.40
CA GLN A 510 -8.29 31.07 -22.84
C GLN A 510 -8.97 32.35 -23.27
N LEU A 511 -8.18 33.29 -23.78
CA LEU A 511 -8.59 34.65 -24.03
C LEU A 511 -9.01 34.87 -25.50
N PRO A 512 -10.07 35.64 -25.74
CA PRO A 512 -10.41 36.08 -27.11
C PRO A 512 -9.38 37.09 -27.60
N ALA A 513 -9.28 37.25 -28.93
CA ALA A 513 -8.36 38.20 -29.53
C ALA A 513 -8.63 39.64 -29.11
N GLU A 514 -9.91 39.99 -28.87
CA GLU A 514 -10.35 41.29 -28.38
C GLU A 514 -11.04 41.13 -27.00
N GLY A 515 -10.81 42.09 -26.11
CA GLY A 515 -11.46 42.10 -24.79
C GLY A 515 -10.77 41.28 -23.69
N SER A 516 -9.57 40.75 -23.88
CA SER A 516 -8.83 39.93 -22.94
C SER A 516 -8.66 40.56 -21.55
N HIS A 517 -8.38 41.88 -21.47
CA HIS A 517 -8.26 42.57 -20.18
C HIS A 517 -9.59 42.68 -19.43
N ALA A 518 -10.69 42.85 -20.16
CA ALA A 518 -12.02 42.95 -19.58
C ALA A 518 -12.47 41.61 -19.01
N ALA A 519 -12.20 40.50 -19.71
CA ALA A 519 -12.51 39.14 -19.23
C ALA A 519 -11.71 38.79 -17.97
N MET A 520 -10.39 39.09 -17.97
CA MET A 520 -9.54 38.87 -16.78
C MET A 520 -9.98 39.74 -15.60
N GLY A 521 -10.38 40.99 -15.84
CA GLY A 521 -10.88 41.89 -14.80
C GLY A 521 -12.18 41.40 -14.19
N ALA A 522 -13.14 40.97 -15.01
CA ALA A 522 -14.44 40.47 -14.57
C ALA A 522 -14.25 39.16 -13.75
N LEU A 523 -13.43 38.25 -14.24
CA LEU A 523 -13.12 37.02 -13.54
C LEU A 523 -12.46 37.30 -12.18
N SER A 524 -11.41 38.11 -12.14
CA SER A 524 -10.70 38.44 -10.91
C SER A 524 -11.61 39.12 -9.88
N GLN A 525 -12.50 39.98 -10.31
CA GLN A 525 -13.48 40.65 -9.46
C GLN A 525 -14.49 39.66 -8.88
N ALA A 526 -15.03 38.74 -9.71
CA ALA A 526 -15.96 37.71 -9.28
C ALA A 526 -15.33 36.71 -8.26
N LEU A 527 -14.09 36.31 -8.54
CA LEU A 527 -13.34 35.43 -7.65
C LEU A 527 -13.06 36.07 -6.28
N ASN A 528 -12.64 37.32 -6.24
CA ASN A 528 -12.41 38.07 -4.99
C ASN A 528 -13.69 38.41 -4.24
N ALA A 529 -14.85 38.34 -4.88
CA ALA A 529 -16.14 38.53 -4.23
C ALA A 529 -16.67 37.25 -3.55
N ASP A 530 -16.09 36.07 -3.88
CA ASP A 530 -16.51 34.81 -3.32
C ASP A 530 -16.05 34.67 -1.86
N PRO A 531 -16.96 34.27 -0.93
CA PRO A 531 -16.63 34.18 0.50
C PRO A 531 -15.58 33.10 0.83
N GLY A 532 -15.38 32.09 0.00
CA GLY A 532 -14.38 31.03 0.18
C GLY A 532 -12.97 31.41 -0.29
N VAL A 533 -12.86 32.48 -1.05
CA VAL A 533 -11.58 32.98 -1.60
C VAL A 533 -10.96 34.00 -0.64
N ALA A 534 -9.71 33.80 -0.27
CA ALA A 534 -8.92 34.77 0.49
C ALA A 534 -8.36 35.87 -0.44
N LEU A 535 -7.84 35.45 -1.58
CA LEU A 535 -7.27 36.37 -2.61
C LEU A 535 -7.24 35.68 -3.97
N ALA A 536 -7.58 36.41 -5.02
CA ALA A 536 -7.38 36.03 -6.42
C ALA A 536 -6.56 37.09 -7.13
N VAL A 537 -5.38 36.68 -7.64
CA VAL A 537 -4.40 37.58 -8.29
C VAL A 537 -4.22 37.17 -9.74
N PRO A 538 -4.57 38.04 -10.70
CA PRO A 538 -4.25 37.78 -12.09
C PRO A 538 -2.75 37.99 -12.35
N ALA A 539 -2.14 37.06 -13.10
CA ALA A 539 -0.79 37.25 -13.60
C ALA A 539 -0.76 38.35 -14.67
N PRO A 540 0.34 39.10 -14.81
CA PRO A 540 0.49 40.10 -15.86
C PRO A 540 0.32 39.47 -17.25
N LEU A 541 -0.54 40.04 -18.09
CA LEU A 541 -0.75 39.63 -19.47
C LEU A 541 0.31 40.22 -20.39
N ALA A 542 0.99 39.37 -21.15
CA ALA A 542 1.82 39.80 -22.25
C ALA A 542 0.94 40.35 -23.38
N PRO A 543 1.42 41.36 -24.16
CA PRO A 543 0.69 41.85 -25.33
C PRO A 543 0.44 40.72 -26.35
N GLY A 544 -0.83 40.47 -26.68
CA GLY A 544 -1.24 39.40 -27.61
C GLY A 544 -1.26 38.01 -27.03
N ALA A 545 -1.24 37.86 -25.69
CA ALA A 545 -1.36 36.55 -25.03
C ALA A 545 -2.71 35.90 -25.33
N SER A 546 -2.68 34.64 -25.74
CA SER A 546 -3.86 33.77 -25.96
C SER A 546 -4.40 33.17 -24.67
N VAL A 547 -3.56 33.11 -23.65
CA VAL A 547 -3.90 32.50 -22.35
C VAL A 547 -3.51 33.45 -21.21
N GLY A 548 -4.41 33.64 -20.26
CA GLY A 548 -4.16 34.35 -19.01
C GLY A 548 -4.18 33.38 -17.82
N VAL A 549 -3.62 33.80 -16.69
CA VAL A 549 -3.61 32.99 -15.45
C VAL A 549 -4.12 33.85 -14.30
N VAL A 550 -4.99 33.26 -13.47
CA VAL A 550 -5.37 33.80 -12.17
C VAL A 550 -4.98 32.80 -11.09
N GLN A 551 -4.16 33.21 -10.14
CA GLN A 551 -3.87 32.41 -8.95
C GLN A 551 -4.88 32.72 -7.87
N VAL A 552 -5.51 31.67 -7.31
CA VAL A 552 -6.56 31.77 -6.29
C VAL A 552 -6.08 31.09 -5.01
N PHE A 553 -6.15 31.80 -3.91
CA PHE A 553 -5.84 31.29 -2.59
C PHE A 553 -7.16 31.10 -1.82
N PRO A 554 -7.51 29.84 -1.45
CA PRO A 554 -8.64 29.57 -0.56
C PRO A 554 -8.41 30.16 0.84
N LYS A 555 -9.46 30.29 1.63
CA LYS A 555 -9.37 30.63 3.07
C LYS A 555 -9.01 29.43 3.94
N THR A 556 -9.32 28.24 3.46
CA THR A 556 -9.16 26.96 4.17
C THR A 556 -7.97 26.17 3.62
N ALA A 557 -7.52 25.17 4.39
CA ALA A 557 -6.40 24.32 4.00
C ALA A 557 -6.77 23.39 2.82
N PRO A 558 -5.78 22.90 2.04
CA PRO A 558 -6.04 22.13 0.83
C PRO A 558 -6.88 20.88 1.04
N GLN A 559 -6.71 20.21 2.19
CA GLN A 559 -7.43 18.98 2.50
C GLN A 559 -8.81 19.19 3.16
N ASP A 560 -9.20 20.43 3.43
CA ASP A 560 -10.51 20.75 4.00
C ASP A 560 -11.63 20.55 2.97
N ILE A 561 -12.81 20.15 3.44
CA ILE A 561 -13.97 19.91 2.56
C ILE A 561 -14.36 21.20 1.88
N GLU A 562 -14.30 22.29 2.62
CA GLU A 562 -14.63 23.64 2.14
C GLU A 562 -13.77 24.07 0.94
N SER A 563 -12.50 23.65 0.90
CA SER A 563 -11.61 23.93 -0.24
C SER A 563 -11.99 23.13 -1.49
N THR A 564 -12.45 21.89 -1.30
CA THR A 564 -12.95 21.05 -2.40
C THR A 564 -14.31 21.57 -2.90
N ASP A 565 -15.20 21.94 -1.99
CA ASP A 565 -16.50 22.53 -2.32
C ASP A 565 -16.32 23.86 -3.05
N LEU A 566 -15.37 24.69 -2.61
CA LEU A 566 -14.99 25.92 -3.31
C LEU A 566 -14.54 25.64 -4.74
N LEU A 567 -13.69 24.65 -4.95
CA LEU A 567 -13.22 24.28 -6.29
C LEU A 567 -14.38 24.02 -7.25
N PHE A 568 -15.34 23.19 -6.84
CA PHE A 568 -16.50 22.88 -7.67
C PHE A 568 -17.45 24.10 -7.80
N HIS A 569 -17.61 24.88 -6.76
CA HIS A 569 -18.40 26.11 -6.82
C HIS A 569 -17.82 27.12 -7.82
N LEU A 570 -16.50 27.29 -7.82
CA LEU A 570 -15.82 28.14 -8.81
C LEU A 570 -16.03 27.65 -10.24
N ARG A 571 -15.88 26.34 -10.47
CA ARG A 571 -16.07 25.72 -11.79
C ARG A 571 -17.49 25.82 -12.31
N ASP A 572 -18.45 25.47 -11.47
CA ASP A 572 -19.83 25.27 -11.90
C ASP A 572 -20.64 26.57 -11.90
N THR A 573 -20.22 27.56 -11.09
CA THR A 573 -21.04 28.77 -10.86
C THR A 573 -20.28 30.06 -11.15
N VAL A 574 -19.18 30.31 -10.44
CA VAL A 574 -18.53 31.65 -10.46
C VAL A 574 -17.89 31.94 -11.80
N ILE A 575 -17.10 31.01 -12.32
CA ILE A 575 -16.37 31.18 -13.59
C ILE A 575 -17.32 31.32 -14.77
N PRO A 576 -18.33 30.45 -14.97
CA PRO A 576 -19.28 30.61 -16.07
C PRO A 576 -20.02 31.95 -16.05
N GLN A 577 -20.47 32.38 -14.86
CA GLN A 577 -21.18 33.66 -14.70
C GLN A 577 -20.29 34.84 -14.95
N ALA A 578 -19.04 34.84 -14.50
CA ALA A 578 -18.09 35.91 -14.67
C ALA A 578 -17.66 36.12 -16.14
N LEU A 579 -17.63 35.03 -16.90
CA LEU A 579 -17.18 35.04 -18.30
C LEU A 579 -18.33 35.06 -19.33
N GLU A 580 -19.59 35.10 -18.86
CA GLU A 580 -20.74 35.18 -19.76
C GLU A 580 -20.66 36.37 -20.69
N GLY A 581 -20.75 36.11 -21.99
CA GLY A 581 -20.67 37.14 -23.04
C GLY A 581 -19.26 37.69 -23.38
N THR A 582 -18.22 37.22 -22.68
CA THR A 582 -16.83 37.69 -22.94
C THR A 582 -16.13 36.91 -24.06
N GLY A 583 -16.64 35.76 -24.47
CA GLY A 583 -16.00 34.86 -25.43
C GLY A 583 -14.73 34.16 -24.86
N ALA A 584 -14.42 34.31 -23.59
CA ALA A 584 -13.34 33.64 -22.91
C ALA A 584 -13.83 32.31 -22.28
N SER A 585 -12.95 31.33 -22.15
CA SER A 585 -13.18 30.08 -21.39
C SER A 585 -12.09 29.95 -20.33
N ALA A 586 -12.42 29.43 -19.17
CA ALA A 586 -11.44 29.24 -18.11
C ALA A 586 -11.58 27.88 -17.46
N TYR A 587 -10.45 27.35 -17.04
CA TYR A 587 -10.31 26.00 -16.49
C TYR A 587 -9.49 26.05 -15.22
N VAL A 588 -9.99 25.38 -14.16
CA VAL A 588 -9.32 25.35 -12.86
C VAL A 588 -8.31 24.21 -12.83
N GLY A 589 -7.05 24.58 -12.64
CA GLY A 589 -5.91 23.69 -12.48
C GLY A 589 -5.23 23.82 -11.12
N GLY A 590 -4.04 23.27 -11.00
CA GLY A 590 -3.30 23.16 -9.75
C GLY A 590 -3.48 21.81 -9.08
N PHE A 591 -2.64 21.52 -8.10
CA PHE A 591 -2.60 20.19 -7.45
C PHE A 591 -3.96 19.78 -6.87
N GLN A 592 -4.66 20.70 -6.22
CA GLN A 592 -5.98 20.44 -5.65
C GLN A 592 -7.04 20.07 -6.72
N ALA A 593 -7.01 20.74 -7.88
CA ALA A 593 -7.93 20.44 -8.98
C ALA A 593 -7.63 19.06 -9.60
N VAL A 594 -6.35 18.75 -9.81
CA VAL A 594 -5.91 17.44 -10.33
C VAL A 594 -6.34 16.31 -9.38
N THR A 595 -6.13 16.46 -8.09
CA THR A 595 -6.49 15.45 -7.08
C THR A 595 -7.99 15.30 -6.93
N ALA A 596 -8.76 16.37 -7.06
CA ALA A 596 -10.23 16.32 -7.05
C ALA A 596 -10.77 15.60 -8.30
N ASP A 597 -10.26 15.90 -9.49
CA ASP A 597 -10.63 15.23 -10.74
C ASP A 597 -10.26 13.75 -10.69
N PHE A 598 -9.06 13.42 -10.20
CA PHE A 598 -8.62 12.05 -9.98
C PHE A 598 -9.58 11.30 -9.04
N THR A 599 -9.95 11.91 -7.92
CA THR A 599 -10.90 11.34 -6.95
C THR A 599 -12.26 11.08 -7.60
N LYS A 600 -12.75 12.03 -8.39
CA LYS A 600 -14.02 11.90 -9.12
C LYS A 600 -13.99 10.73 -10.10
N VAL A 601 -12.97 10.67 -10.96
CA VAL A 601 -12.79 9.57 -11.94
C VAL A 601 -12.74 8.21 -11.25
N LEU A 602 -12.01 8.09 -10.14
CA LEU A 602 -11.92 6.82 -9.40
C LEU A 602 -13.25 6.44 -8.73
N THR A 603 -13.94 7.39 -8.15
CA THR A 603 -15.24 7.15 -7.50
C THR A 603 -16.28 6.68 -8.52
N GLU A 604 -16.29 7.25 -9.71
CA GLU A 604 -17.19 6.85 -10.80
C GLU A 604 -16.82 5.48 -11.39
N ALA A 605 -15.54 5.14 -11.46
CA ALA A 605 -15.07 3.86 -12.01
C ALA A 605 -15.13 2.70 -11.00
N LEU A 606 -15.14 2.97 -9.69
CA LEU A 606 -15.11 1.96 -8.63
C LEU A 606 -16.23 0.90 -8.74
N PRO A 607 -17.51 1.23 -8.97
CA PRO A 607 -18.57 0.23 -9.08
C PRO A 607 -18.35 -0.75 -10.24
N LEU A 608 -17.91 -0.26 -11.40
CA LEU A 608 -17.63 -1.09 -12.56
C LEU A 608 -16.46 -2.03 -12.30
N PHE A 609 -15.39 -1.51 -11.70
CA PHE A 609 -14.22 -2.28 -11.30
C PHE A 609 -14.62 -3.41 -10.34
N LEU A 610 -15.34 -3.09 -9.26
CA LEU A 610 -15.82 -4.08 -8.29
C LEU A 610 -16.67 -5.16 -8.99
N PHE A 611 -17.60 -4.76 -9.85
CA PHE A 611 -18.45 -5.71 -10.56
C PHE A 611 -17.63 -6.69 -11.41
N ILE A 612 -16.65 -6.21 -12.18
CA ILE A 612 -15.87 -7.06 -13.08
C ILE A 612 -14.96 -8.01 -12.30
N VAL A 613 -14.24 -7.52 -11.28
CA VAL A 613 -13.36 -8.36 -10.45
C VAL A 613 -14.18 -9.43 -9.71
N VAL A 614 -15.32 -9.05 -9.16
CA VAL A 614 -16.29 -9.95 -8.53
C VAL A 614 -16.80 -11.02 -9.50
N ALA A 615 -17.18 -10.63 -10.70
CA ALA A 615 -17.66 -11.56 -11.73
C ALA A 615 -16.57 -12.55 -12.16
N LEU A 616 -15.34 -12.07 -12.39
CA LEU A 616 -14.22 -12.93 -12.75
C LEU A 616 -13.89 -13.92 -11.62
N GLY A 617 -13.85 -13.47 -10.37
CA GLY A 617 -13.63 -14.34 -9.22
C GLY A 617 -14.76 -15.33 -9.00
N PHE A 618 -16.01 -14.89 -9.14
CA PHE A 618 -17.16 -15.80 -9.11
C PHE A 618 -17.03 -16.92 -10.15
N ILE A 619 -16.67 -16.58 -11.38
CA ILE A 619 -16.46 -17.54 -12.46
C ILE A 619 -15.31 -18.49 -12.11
N ALA A 620 -14.16 -17.98 -11.63
CA ALA A 620 -13.03 -18.82 -11.26
C ALA A 620 -13.39 -19.82 -10.15
N LEU A 621 -14.08 -19.37 -9.10
CA LEU A 621 -14.53 -20.22 -8.00
C LEU A 621 -15.64 -21.19 -8.43
N LEU A 622 -16.51 -20.79 -9.39
CA LEU A 622 -17.53 -21.66 -9.96
C LEU A 622 -16.90 -22.85 -10.70
N PHE A 623 -15.86 -22.59 -11.49
CA PHE A 623 -15.08 -23.66 -12.14
C PHE A 623 -14.43 -24.61 -11.12
N LEU A 624 -13.94 -24.06 -10.02
CA LEU A 624 -13.23 -24.83 -9.00
C LEU A 624 -14.16 -25.71 -8.16
N PHE A 625 -15.23 -25.11 -7.59
CA PHE A 625 -16.11 -25.79 -6.61
C PHE A 625 -17.32 -26.46 -7.22
N ARG A 626 -17.62 -26.21 -8.49
CA ARG A 626 -18.83 -26.74 -9.17
C ARG A 626 -20.10 -26.50 -8.35
N SER A 627 -20.22 -25.33 -7.76
CA SER A 627 -21.35 -24.87 -6.95
C SER A 627 -21.59 -23.40 -7.25
N ILE A 628 -22.83 -22.93 -7.21
CA ILE A 628 -23.17 -21.50 -7.31
C ILE A 628 -23.09 -20.84 -5.92
N ILE A 629 -23.47 -21.55 -4.89
CA ILE A 629 -23.60 -20.99 -3.52
C ILE A 629 -22.24 -20.67 -2.91
N VAL A 630 -21.24 -21.53 -3.08
CA VAL A 630 -19.90 -21.32 -2.52
C VAL A 630 -19.22 -20.08 -3.13
N PRO A 631 -19.17 -19.87 -4.45
CA PRO A 631 -18.67 -18.64 -5.05
C PRO A 631 -19.45 -17.40 -4.62
N LEU A 632 -20.78 -17.47 -4.57
CA LEU A 632 -21.64 -16.36 -4.16
C LEU A 632 -21.32 -15.91 -2.73
N MET A 633 -21.22 -16.85 -1.79
CA MET A 633 -20.79 -16.54 -0.42
C MET A 633 -19.38 -15.93 -0.40
N GLY A 634 -18.46 -16.50 -1.17
CA GLY A 634 -17.08 -15.98 -1.24
C GLY A 634 -17.00 -14.53 -1.66
N VAL A 635 -17.70 -14.21 -2.73
CA VAL A 635 -17.73 -12.85 -3.28
C VAL A 635 -18.41 -11.85 -2.33
N LEU A 636 -19.60 -12.19 -1.82
CA LEU A 636 -20.35 -11.31 -0.90
C LEU A 636 -19.54 -11.01 0.36
N PHE A 637 -18.87 -12.02 0.89
CA PHE A 637 -18.10 -11.85 2.11
C PHE A 637 -16.76 -11.14 1.88
N SER A 638 -16.16 -11.26 0.69
CA SER A 638 -14.99 -10.44 0.33
C SER A 638 -15.37 -8.95 0.25
N LEU A 639 -16.53 -8.61 -0.29
CA LEU A 639 -17.05 -7.23 -0.27
C LEU A 639 -17.34 -6.75 1.15
N LEU A 640 -17.90 -7.60 2.00
CA LEU A 640 -18.15 -7.28 3.41
C LEU A 640 -16.83 -7.08 4.18
N SER A 641 -15.81 -7.90 3.90
CA SER A 641 -14.45 -7.74 4.48
C SER A 641 -13.81 -6.44 4.04
N LEU A 642 -13.96 -6.05 2.77
CA LEU A 642 -13.52 -4.74 2.27
C LEU A 642 -14.20 -3.61 3.04
N GLY A 643 -15.55 -3.64 3.14
CA GLY A 643 -16.30 -2.63 3.87
C GLY A 643 -15.86 -2.51 5.33
N ALA A 644 -15.64 -3.64 6.01
CA ALA A 644 -15.17 -3.64 7.39
C ALA A 644 -13.71 -3.13 7.52
N ALA A 645 -12.82 -3.47 6.60
CA ALA A 645 -11.46 -2.96 6.58
C ALA A 645 -11.41 -1.46 6.34
N LEU A 646 -12.18 -0.96 5.38
CA LEU A 646 -12.31 0.48 5.13
C LEU A 646 -12.98 1.19 6.32
N GLY A 647 -13.94 0.54 7.00
CA GLY A 647 -14.53 1.08 8.22
C GLY A 647 -13.51 1.28 9.35
N ILE A 648 -12.61 0.30 9.56
CA ILE A 648 -11.48 0.45 10.49
C ILE A 648 -10.55 1.58 10.03
N THR A 649 -10.26 1.65 8.73
CA THR A 649 -9.39 2.68 8.17
C THR A 649 -9.98 4.08 8.39
N VAL A 650 -11.28 4.27 8.18
CA VAL A 650 -11.99 5.52 8.50
C VAL A 650 -11.89 5.84 10.00
N ALA A 651 -12.16 4.86 10.87
CA ALA A 651 -12.09 5.06 12.31
C ALA A 651 -10.69 5.49 12.78
N VAL A 652 -9.64 4.92 12.17
CA VAL A 652 -8.25 5.24 12.52
C VAL A 652 -7.81 6.58 11.93
N PHE A 653 -7.98 6.80 10.62
CA PHE A 653 -7.38 7.93 9.92
C PHE A 653 -8.29 9.16 9.84
N GLN A 654 -9.61 9.01 9.90
CA GLN A 654 -10.54 10.14 9.88
C GLN A 654 -11.09 10.50 11.27
N TRP A 655 -11.36 9.48 12.12
CA TRP A 655 -11.85 9.74 13.49
C TRP A 655 -10.72 9.81 14.53
N GLY A 656 -9.48 9.41 14.15
CA GLY A 656 -8.33 9.48 15.03
C GLY A 656 -8.24 8.37 16.07
N TRP A 657 -8.97 7.25 15.90
CA TRP A 657 -8.82 6.10 16.80
C TRP A 657 -7.41 5.53 16.68
N LEU A 658 -6.77 5.26 17.80
CA LEU A 658 -5.38 4.76 17.84
C LEU A 658 -4.35 5.72 17.18
N ALA A 659 -4.68 7.01 16.99
CA ALA A 659 -3.75 7.97 16.40
C ALA A 659 -2.43 8.06 17.18
N GLY A 660 -2.48 8.15 18.51
CA GLY A 660 -1.28 8.22 19.36
C GLY A 660 -0.35 7.00 19.19
N PRO A 661 -0.82 5.74 19.38
CA PRO A 661 0.00 4.54 19.18
C PRO A 661 0.58 4.38 17.78
N LEU A 662 -0.14 4.85 16.75
CA LEU A 662 0.31 4.82 15.36
C LEU A 662 1.19 6.01 14.97
N GLY A 663 1.35 6.99 15.87
CA GLY A 663 2.09 8.22 15.59
C GLY A 663 1.43 9.08 14.51
N LEU A 664 0.09 9.01 14.36
CA LEU A 664 -0.66 9.89 13.47
C LEU A 664 -0.83 11.25 14.13
N GLN A 665 -0.49 12.31 13.43
CA GLN A 665 -0.50 13.66 13.97
C GLN A 665 -1.84 14.36 13.73
N ASN A 666 -2.42 14.16 12.55
CA ASN A 666 -3.70 14.72 12.17
C ASN A 666 -4.59 13.66 11.52
N THR A 667 -5.88 13.87 11.62
CA THR A 667 -6.87 13.14 10.83
C THR A 667 -6.99 13.77 9.45
N GLY A 668 -7.14 12.96 8.41
CA GLY A 668 -7.20 13.45 7.03
C GLY A 668 -8.04 12.57 6.12
N PRO A 669 -8.19 12.96 4.85
CA PRO A 669 -8.87 12.15 3.86
C PRO A 669 -8.09 10.86 3.59
N ILE A 670 -8.77 9.87 3.05
CA ILE A 670 -8.19 8.59 2.64
C ILE A 670 -7.89 8.65 1.15
N PHE A 671 -6.71 8.21 0.73
CA PHE A 671 -6.31 8.18 -0.67
C PHE A 671 -7.40 7.54 -1.55
N PRO A 672 -7.80 8.17 -2.67
CA PRO A 672 -8.89 7.71 -3.52
C PRO A 672 -8.65 6.32 -4.13
N PHE A 673 -7.40 5.96 -4.36
CA PHE A 673 -7.02 4.67 -4.92
C PHE A 673 -6.96 3.53 -3.88
N LEU A 674 -6.98 3.85 -2.57
CA LEU A 674 -6.88 2.84 -1.51
C LEU A 674 -8.00 1.78 -1.58
N PRO A 675 -9.30 2.13 -1.67
CA PRO A 675 -10.37 1.14 -1.74
C PRO A 675 -10.21 0.17 -2.90
N ILE A 676 -9.81 0.68 -4.06
CA ILE A 676 -9.60 -0.08 -5.28
C ILE A 676 -8.45 -1.08 -5.11
N MET A 677 -7.31 -0.60 -4.62
CA MET A 677 -6.12 -1.42 -4.45
C MET A 677 -6.29 -2.45 -3.33
N VAL A 678 -6.85 -2.05 -2.20
CA VAL A 678 -7.15 -2.97 -1.09
C VAL A 678 -8.10 -4.05 -1.56
N PHE A 679 -9.13 -3.71 -2.35
CA PHE A 679 -10.03 -4.72 -2.89
C PHE A 679 -9.33 -5.70 -3.84
N ALA A 680 -8.54 -5.22 -4.79
CA ALA A 680 -7.80 -6.08 -5.73
C ALA A 680 -6.91 -7.08 -5.00
N ILE A 681 -6.19 -6.61 -3.97
CA ILE A 681 -5.29 -7.42 -3.16
C ILE A 681 -6.08 -8.39 -2.26
N LEU A 682 -7.03 -7.85 -1.48
CA LEU A 682 -7.85 -8.64 -0.56
C LEU A 682 -8.62 -9.73 -1.30
N PHE A 683 -9.23 -9.39 -2.43
CA PHE A 683 -10.03 -10.34 -3.19
C PHE A 683 -9.20 -11.53 -3.66
N GLY A 684 -7.98 -11.27 -4.18
CA GLY A 684 -7.04 -12.34 -4.54
C GLY A 684 -6.69 -13.23 -3.34
N LEU A 685 -6.27 -12.63 -2.22
CA LEU A 685 -5.90 -13.34 -1.00
C LEU A 685 -7.07 -14.09 -0.33
N SER A 686 -8.25 -13.47 -0.34
CA SER A 686 -9.48 -14.06 0.22
C SER A 686 -9.90 -15.31 -0.55
N CYS A 687 -9.75 -15.31 -1.89
CA CYS A 687 -10.00 -16.49 -2.72
C CYS A 687 -9.09 -17.66 -2.33
N ASP A 688 -7.83 -17.40 -2.00
CA ASP A 688 -6.86 -18.44 -1.63
C ASP A 688 -7.28 -19.19 -0.37
N TYR A 689 -7.61 -18.49 0.69
CA TYR A 689 -8.09 -19.11 1.93
C TYR A 689 -9.40 -19.87 1.74
N GLN A 690 -10.30 -19.35 0.89
CA GLN A 690 -11.52 -20.06 0.55
C GLN A 690 -11.21 -21.37 -0.18
N VAL A 691 -10.29 -21.33 -1.14
CA VAL A 691 -9.87 -22.53 -1.87
C VAL A 691 -9.33 -23.57 -0.91
N PHE A 692 -8.41 -23.24 -0.01
CA PHE A 692 -7.82 -24.18 0.93
C PHE A 692 -8.83 -24.76 1.91
N LEU A 693 -9.70 -23.93 2.48
CA LEU A 693 -10.66 -24.38 3.49
C LEU A 693 -11.80 -25.20 2.87
N VAL A 694 -12.39 -24.65 1.78
CA VAL A 694 -13.60 -25.25 1.20
C VAL A 694 -13.26 -26.43 0.30
N SER A 695 -12.06 -26.50 -0.33
CA SER A 695 -11.64 -27.69 -1.10
C SER A 695 -11.59 -28.94 -0.22
N ARG A 696 -11.04 -28.82 1.02
CA ARG A 696 -11.05 -29.94 1.96
C ARG A 696 -12.46 -30.34 2.39
N MET A 697 -13.36 -29.36 2.59
CA MET A 697 -14.76 -29.67 2.89
C MET A 697 -15.45 -30.35 1.70
N HIS A 698 -15.14 -29.94 0.48
CA HIS A 698 -15.69 -30.53 -0.73
C HIS A 698 -15.20 -31.97 -0.94
N GLU A 699 -13.93 -32.23 -0.70
CA GLU A 699 -13.34 -33.56 -0.77
C GLU A 699 -14.01 -34.55 0.22
N GLU A 700 -14.16 -34.12 1.48
CA GLU A 700 -14.86 -34.91 2.49
C GLU A 700 -16.34 -35.13 2.17
N TRP A 701 -16.97 -34.13 1.54
CA TRP A 701 -18.33 -34.26 1.00
C TRP A 701 -18.40 -35.31 -0.11
N ASP A 702 -17.48 -35.30 -1.05
CA ASP A 702 -17.46 -36.24 -2.19
C ASP A 702 -17.24 -37.69 -1.73
N ARG A 703 -16.42 -37.91 -0.70
CA ARG A 703 -16.14 -39.23 -0.12
C ARG A 703 -17.33 -39.85 0.62
N GLY A 704 -18.07 -39.06 1.40
CA GLY A 704 -19.07 -39.57 2.32
C GLY A 704 -20.48 -39.03 2.18
N LYS A 705 -20.69 -37.95 1.41
CA LYS A 705 -21.96 -37.21 1.26
C LYS A 705 -22.62 -36.79 2.57
N ASP A 706 -21.84 -36.79 3.68
CA ASP A 706 -22.26 -36.28 4.98
C ASP A 706 -21.76 -34.84 5.16
N HIS A 707 -22.70 -33.90 5.13
CA HIS A 707 -22.42 -32.47 5.17
C HIS A 707 -21.79 -32.01 6.50
N HIS A 708 -22.28 -32.54 7.62
CA HIS A 708 -21.76 -32.19 8.94
C HIS A 708 -20.34 -32.72 9.15
N ARG A 709 -20.08 -33.96 8.74
CA ARG A 709 -18.76 -34.57 8.76
C ARG A 709 -17.78 -33.82 7.87
N ALA A 710 -18.19 -33.40 6.68
CA ALA A 710 -17.38 -32.65 5.73
C ALA A 710 -16.91 -31.30 6.32
N ILE A 711 -17.79 -30.52 6.94
CA ILE A 711 -17.42 -29.25 7.57
C ILE A 711 -16.48 -29.48 8.75
N ARG A 712 -16.79 -30.43 9.65
CA ARG A 712 -15.99 -30.72 10.84
C ARG A 712 -14.56 -31.16 10.46
N ARG A 713 -14.43 -32.11 9.52
CA ARG A 713 -13.13 -32.62 9.09
C ARG A 713 -12.36 -31.58 8.29
N GLY A 714 -13.02 -30.81 7.42
CA GLY A 714 -12.41 -29.72 6.70
C GLY A 714 -11.82 -28.66 7.65
N LEU A 715 -12.56 -28.25 8.69
CA LEU A 715 -12.05 -27.35 9.73
C LEU A 715 -10.91 -27.97 10.54
N ALA A 716 -11.00 -29.23 10.90
CA ALA A 716 -9.96 -29.92 11.67
C ALA A 716 -8.64 -30.01 10.88
N GLY A 717 -8.71 -30.29 9.57
CA GLY A 717 -7.53 -30.43 8.71
C GLY A 717 -6.90 -29.12 8.26
N SER A 718 -7.73 -28.12 7.88
CA SER A 718 -7.22 -26.88 7.25
C SER A 718 -7.24 -25.67 8.20
N GLY A 719 -8.11 -25.64 9.22
CA GLY A 719 -8.33 -24.44 10.04
C GLY A 719 -7.08 -23.94 10.76
N ARG A 720 -6.21 -24.83 11.25
CA ARG A 720 -4.95 -24.47 11.90
C ARG A 720 -4.00 -23.77 10.92
N VAL A 721 -3.89 -24.30 9.72
CA VAL A 721 -2.96 -23.75 8.70
C VAL A 721 -3.44 -22.38 8.24
N VAL A 722 -4.75 -22.24 7.95
CA VAL A 722 -5.38 -20.97 7.58
C VAL A 722 -5.21 -19.92 8.68
N ALA A 723 -5.43 -20.28 9.96
CA ALA A 723 -5.25 -19.36 11.08
C ALA A 723 -3.80 -18.89 11.23
N ILE A 724 -2.81 -19.79 11.08
CA ILE A 724 -1.39 -19.45 11.15
C ILE A 724 -0.99 -18.54 9.97
N ALA A 725 -1.38 -18.88 8.75
CA ALA A 725 -1.13 -18.12 7.55
C ALA A 725 -1.70 -16.69 7.66
N ALA A 726 -2.96 -16.57 8.05
CA ALA A 726 -3.61 -15.28 8.27
C ALA A 726 -2.93 -14.44 9.36
N LEU A 727 -2.51 -15.07 10.47
CA LEU A 727 -1.80 -14.36 11.53
C LEU A 727 -0.44 -13.82 11.07
N ILE A 728 0.29 -14.60 10.27
CA ILE A 728 1.56 -14.18 9.67
C ILE A 728 1.32 -12.99 8.75
N MET A 729 0.39 -13.09 7.81
CA MET A 729 0.09 -12.01 6.87
C MET A 729 -0.38 -10.75 7.58
N THR A 730 -1.31 -10.88 8.53
CA THR A 730 -1.77 -9.75 9.35
C THR A 730 -0.60 -9.07 10.05
N SER A 731 0.31 -9.84 10.65
CA SER A 731 1.47 -9.27 11.36
C SER A 731 2.50 -8.64 10.42
N VAL A 732 2.73 -9.24 9.24
CA VAL A 732 3.61 -8.65 8.22
C VAL A 732 3.03 -7.32 7.74
N PHE A 733 1.74 -7.25 7.39
CA PHE A 733 1.12 -5.99 6.96
C PHE A 733 1.08 -4.97 8.09
N ALA A 734 0.72 -5.38 9.31
CA ALA A 734 0.67 -4.49 10.47
C ALA A 734 2.03 -3.88 10.83
N ALA A 735 3.13 -4.58 10.57
CA ALA A 735 4.48 -4.06 10.83
C ALA A 735 4.81 -2.83 9.98
N PHE A 736 4.27 -2.73 8.78
CA PHE A 736 4.43 -1.53 7.95
C PHE A 736 3.73 -0.30 8.54
N ALA A 737 2.75 -0.47 9.43
CA ALA A 737 2.14 0.64 10.15
C ALA A 737 3.09 1.30 11.18
N LEU A 738 4.22 0.67 11.50
CA LEU A 738 5.26 1.21 12.37
C LEU A 738 6.24 2.13 11.61
N GLY A 739 6.19 2.19 10.28
CA GLY A 739 6.94 3.15 9.46
C GLY A 739 6.54 4.59 9.76
N ASN A 740 7.23 5.56 9.18
CA ASN A 740 6.93 6.98 9.37
C ASN A 740 6.03 7.55 8.25
N ASP A 741 5.99 6.90 7.10
CA ASP A 741 5.23 7.37 5.95
C ASP A 741 3.71 7.15 6.15
N PRO A 742 2.88 8.20 6.05
CA PRO A 742 1.43 8.10 6.23
C PRO A 742 0.73 7.18 5.23
N THR A 743 1.21 7.16 3.96
CA THR A 743 0.65 6.30 2.90
C THR A 743 0.84 4.83 3.22
N THR A 744 2.05 4.48 3.65
CA THR A 744 2.40 3.14 4.11
C THR A 744 1.55 2.68 5.27
N LYS A 745 1.36 3.52 6.29
CA LYS A 745 0.50 3.24 7.45
C LYS A 745 -0.95 2.97 7.03
N LEU A 746 -1.44 3.76 6.08
CA LEU A 746 -2.81 3.64 5.58
C LEU A 746 -3.04 2.25 4.93
N PHE A 747 -2.15 1.83 4.02
CA PHE A 747 -2.21 0.51 3.41
C PHE A 747 -2.01 -0.62 4.43
N ALA A 748 -1.10 -0.44 5.36
CA ALA A 748 -0.81 -1.42 6.41
C ALA A 748 -2.01 -1.70 7.30
N VAL A 749 -2.68 -0.65 7.78
CA VAL A 749 -3.89 -0.78 8.60
C VAL A 749 -5.04 -1.38 7.79
N ALA A 750 -5.26 -0.92 6.55
CA ALA A 750 -6.32 -1.42 5.70
C ALA A 750 -6.13 -2.91 5.37
N LEU A 751 -4.94 -3.32 4.92
CA LEU A 751 -4.69 -4.70 4.53
C LEU A 751 -4.57 -5.65 5.73
N SER A 752 -3.94 -5.23 6.84
CA SER A 752 -3.86 -6.07 8.04
C SER A 752 -5.24 -6.33 8.64
N SER A 753 -6.09 -5.31 8.73
CA SER A 753 -7.47 -5.46 9.20
C SER A 753 -8.33 -6.28 8.24
N ALA A 754 -8.15 -6.09 6.93
CA ALA A 754 -8.84 -6.85 5.90
C ALA A 754 -8.55 -8.36 6.03
N VAL A 755 -7.27 -8.74 6.08
CA VAL A 755 -6.86 -10.15 6.22
C VAL A 755 -7.30 -10.73 7.55
N LEU A 756 -7.15 -9.98 8.65
CA LEU A 756 -7.57 -10.42 9.98
C LEU A 756 -9.07 -10.75 10.01
N LEU A 757 -9.91 -9.84 9.54
CA LEU A 757 -11.35 -10.00 9.55
C LEU A 757 -11.81 -11.08 8.58
N ASP A 758 -11.25 -11.12 7.36
CA ASP A 758 -11.60 -12.14 6.37
C ASP A 758 -11.26 -13.55 6.88
N ALA A 759 -10.06 -13.77 7.38
CA ALA A 759 -9.64 -15.09 7.81
C ALA A 759 -10.35 -15.54 9.09
N PHE A 760 -10.37 -14.72 10.14
CA PHE A 760 -10.86 -15.17 11.47
C PHE A 760 -12.37 -15.03 11.61
N VAL A 761 -12.99 -13.97 11.11
CA VAL A 761 -14.43 -13.79 11.24
C VAL A 761 -15.17 -14.44 10.08
N VAL A 762 -14.74 -14.17 8.85
CA VAL A 762 -15.48 -14.69 7.67
C VAL A 762 -15.17 -16.16 7.44
N ARG A 763 -13.89 -16.55 7.27
CA ARG A 763 -13.53 -17.92 6.86
C ARG A 763 -13.64 -18.95 7.96
N LEU A 764 -13.25 -18.61 9.18
CA LEU A 764 -13.30 -19.57 10.28
C LEU A 764 -14.64 -19.60 11.03
N VAL A 765 -15.47 -18.53 10.96
CA VAL A 765 -16.77 -18.50 11.67
C VAL A 765 -17.94 -18.42 10.68
N LEU A 766 -18.04 -17.36 9.89
CA LEU A 766 -19.23 -17.05 9.08
C LEU A 766 -19.49 -18.08 7.98
N VAL A 767 -18.47 -18.42 7.19
CA VAL A 767 -18.60 -19.40 6.09
C VAL A 767 -19.00 -20.78 6.60
N PRO A 768 -18.30 -21.41 7.57
CA PRO A 768 -18.70 -22.73 8.06
C PRO A 768 -20.04 -22.73 8.79
N ALA A 769 -20.40 -21.65 9.49
CA ALA A 769 -21.69 -21.51 10.13
C ALA A 769 -22.83 -21.46 9.10
N LEU A 770 -22.69 -20.65 8.06
CA LEU A 770 -23.68 -20.56 6.97
C LEU A 770 -23.75 -21.85 6.16
N MET A 771 -22.62 -22.48 5.87
CA MET A 771 -22.63 -23.81 5.22
C MET A 771 -23.41 -24.81 6.07
N SER A 772 -23.25 -24.80 7.40
CA SER A 772 -24.01 -25.66 8.31
C SER A 772 -25.50 -25.36 8.28
N VAL A 773 -25.90 -24.10 8.10
CA VAL A 773 -27.31 -23.67 7.98
C VAL A 773 -27.91 -24.08 6.63
N ILE A 774 -27.20 -23.83 5.52
CA ILE A 774 -27.65 -24.13 4.16
C ILE A 774 -27.70 -25.65 3.92
N GLY A 775 -26.86 -26.39 4.59
CA GLY A 775 -26.80 -27.85 4.50
C GLY A 775 -26.27 -28.34 3.16
N PRO A 776 -26.74 -29.51 2.67
CA PRO A 776 -26.29 -30.12 1.40
C PRO A 776 -26.45 -29.23 0.17
N ASN A 777 -27.40 -28.28 0.21
CA ASN A 777 -27.63 -27.34 -0.88
C ASN A 777 -26.42 -26.42 -1.14
N THR A 778 -25.47 -26.32 -0.19
CA THR A 778 -24.20 -25.59 -0.40
C THR A 778 -23.47 -26.04 -1.67
N TRP A 779 -23.61 -27.31 -2.06
CA TRP A 779 -22.98 -27.92 -3.24
C TRP A 779 -23.89 -27.96 -4.47
N TRP A 780 -24.97 -27.17 -4.47
CA TRP A 780 -25.93 -27.17 -5.57
C TRP A 780 -25.35 -26.54 -6.85
N LEU A 781 -25.54 -27.28 -7.97
CA LEU A 781 -25.20 -26.86 -9.31
C LEU A 781 -26.33 -27.24 -10.26
N PRO A 782 -26.84 -26.36 -11.16
CA PRO A 782 -27.81 -26.71 -12.19
C PRO A 782 -27.27 -27.76 -13.16
N GLY A 783 -28.07 -28.76 -13.49
CA GLY A 783 -27.64 -29.89 -14.34
C GLY A 783 -27.16 -29.51 -15.74
N TRP A 784 -27.63 -28.39 -16.30
CA TRP A 784 -27.13 -27.88 -17.58
C TRP A 784 -25.72 -27.33 -17.45
N LEU A 785 -25.40 -26.67 -16.33
CA LEU A 785 -24.07 -26.08 -16.03
C LEU A 785 -23.07 -27.18 -15.67
N ASP A 786 -23.52 -28.25 -15.02
CA ASP A 786 -22.67 -29.40 -14.66
C ASP A 786 -22.12 -30.14 -15.90
N LYS A 787 -22.86 -30.09 -17.03
CA LYS A 787 -22.44 -30.70 -18.31
C LYS A 787 -21.38 -29.86 -19.04
N ILE A 788 -21.35 -28.55 -18.83
CA ILE A 788 -20.46 -27.62 -19.53
C ILE A 788 -19.13 -27.46 -18.77
N LEU A 789 -19.18 -27.51 -17.43
CA LEU A 789 -18.00 -27.25 -16.58
C LEU A 789 -17.03 -28.45 -16.61
N PRO A 790 -15.73 -28.22 -16.88
CA PRO A 790 -14.71 -29.26 -16.79
C PRO A 790 -14.55 -29.72 -15.33
N ARG A 791 -14.14 -30.97 -15.14
CA ARG A 791 -13.83 -31.52 -13.81
C ARG A 791 -12.36 -31.28 -13.49
N PHE A 792 -12.09 -30.32 -12.60
CA PHE A 792 -10.76 -30.06 -12.06
C PHE A 792 -10.71 -30.60 -10.64
N SER A 793 -9.81 -31.56 -10.33
CA SER A 793 -9.45 -31.92 -8.97
C SER A 793 -8.23 -31.08 -8.55
N VAL A 794 -8.34 -30.36 -7.45
CA VAL A 794 -7.24 -29.55 -6.91
C VAL A 794 -6.24 -30.45 -6.17
N GLU A 795 -6.69 -31.51 -5.56
CA GLU A 795 -5.84 -32.50 -4.87
C GLU A 795 -5.85 -33.84 -5.63
N ALA A 796 -4.69 -34.51 -5.65
CA ALA A 796 -4.58 -35.85 -6.19
C ALA A 796 -5.23 -36.84 -5.20
N GLU A 797 -5.94 -37.84 -5.71
CA GLU A 797 -6.45 -38.97 -4.91
C GLU A 797 -5.28 -39.59 -4.14
N ASP A 798 -5.28 -39.41 -2.82
CA ASP A 798 -4.34 -40.09 -1.92
C ASP A 798 -4.94 -41.42 -1.47
N ALA A 799 -4.36 -42.51 -1.93
CA ALA A 799 -4.75 -43.86 -1.57
C ALA A 799 -4.35 -44.27 -0.14
N GLY A 800 -3.85 -43.34 0.67
CA GLY A 800 -3.31 -43.67 2.02
C GLY A 800 -4.03 -43.04 3.21
N ASP A 801 -4.92 -42.07 2.97
CA ASP A 801 -5.62 -41.38 4.09
C ASP A 801 -6.81 -42.17 4.66
N ASP A 802 -7.27 -43.24 3.97
CA ASP A 802 -8.41 -44.03 4.39
C ASP A 802 -8.11 -44.85 5.67
N GLU A 803 -6.86 -45.26 5.88
CA GLU A 803 -6.46 -46.07 7.04
C GLU A 803 -6.37 -45.22 8.31
N ILE A 804 -6.08 -43.94 8.24
CA ILE A 804 -6.01 -43.03 9.39
C ILE A 804 -7.41 -42.53 9.77
N ALA A 805 -8.31 -42.37 8.80
CA ALA A 805 -9.70 -41.97 9.01
C ALA A 805 -10.47 -43.04 9.82
N ASP A 806 -10.18 -44.32 9.56
CA ASP A 806 -10.81 -45.43 10.28
C ASP A 806 -10.27 -45.58 11.70
N ILE A 807 -9.02 -45.24 11.99
CA ILE A 807 -8.45 -45.26 13.34
C ILE A 807 -9.04 -44.12 14.20
N GLU A 808 -9.25 -42.94 13.68
CA GLU A 808 -9.91 -41.85 14.40
C GLU A 808 -11.41 -42.09 14.64
N GLU A 809 -12.09 -42.77 13.70
CA GLU A 809 -13.51 -43.09 13.84
C GLU A 809 -13.73 -44.22 14.86
N SER A 810 -12.80 -45.15 14.97
CA SER A 810 -12.82 -46.20 16.00
C SER A 810 -12.58 -45.65 17.41
N ALA A 811 -11.77 -44.57 17.55
CA ALA A 811 -11.49 -43.90 18.82
C ALA A 811 -12.67 -43.02 19.31
N VAL A 812 -13.57 -42.60 18.41
CA VAL A 812 -14.77 -41.81 18.77
C VAL A 812 -15.95 -42.70 19.17
N ARG A 813 -15.94 -44.00 18.85
CA ARG A 813 -17.01 -44.95 19.19
C ARG A 813 -16.78 -45.70 20.49
N VAL A 814 -15.67 -45.52 21.18
CA VAL A 814 -15.39 -46.05 22.53
C VAL A 814 -15.39 -44.88 23.52
#